data_45e59513ada158ac546677620dae227d
#
_entry.id   45e59513ada158ac546677620dae227d
#
_cell.length_a   1.000
_cell.length_b   1.000
_cell.length_c   1.000
_cell.angle_alpha   90.00
_cell.angle_beta   90.00
_cell.angle_gamma   90.00
#
_symmetry.space_group_name_H-M   'P 1'
#
loop_
_entity.id
_entity.type
_entity.pdbx_description
1 polymer ?
#
loop_
_entity_poly.entity_id
_entity_poly.type
_entity_poly.pdbx_seq_one_letter_code
_entity_poly.pdbx_strand_id
1 'polypeptide(L)'
;MESTIDVVAPLPGWILPLADVPDPVFSAGLAGDGLAIDPTAGTVHAPCAGTVAWPPSSAHAVTLRVPAGDLLIHVGIDTVTLAGDLFRRLVADGADVVAGQPLLAFDLDRVVREAKSAVTPIVFAGRGGGTIAWKAAPGRIETGSPLLRIAAGHAIDAGPTPTGAGLEASFRIPFEHGLHARPAARLVAALKPHAAEVTVRCRGRTASAHSPVALMTLGLNQGDTVLVRAEGPDAAAALEAVATVLARVPSPSSSPSSSRVAASPVVAPAAGTQLAAVIAAPGLARGTAVPLQSARLVAGPALGDPAHERRRLTAARADVDAALARLATRDAGPGIFAAHRALLADPSLVAAAEARIAAGASAGAAWAEAIGAAGRAFADAGEDYLNARRADLLDLEQQVLAALAGGDPALQHELPEHAVVVADDLLPSQLLALDATRVAAVVTAAGGPTAHVAILAAARGLPMLVAAGPAVLAIAPGTPLIVDAERGSVHVAPGESVWDEVGARLATQRAAASRDRAEAAAPASTRDGRRVHVHVNLGAGDETAAAVALGAEGCGLLRTEFLFADRAEAPTVAEQAAAYRHVAAALGGRPLTVRTLDAGSDKPLRYLPLPAEPNPALGLRGLRLGLRHPALLGDQLDALLEVEGEALRVLVPMVTDRSELREVRAALESRARARGRPCPPLGVMIETPASALQAELFARDADFLSIGTNDLAQYTLAMDRQNAALAPRLDALHPAVLRLIARVATAGRAAGKPVAVCGGLASDPEAVPVLIGLGVDELSVVPSLVPRLKAIVRRLDAAACNRLALEVLDLDDSGAVRQHLRRRVEAALLPGESA
;
A
#
# COMPACT_ATOMS: atom_id res chain seq x y z
N MET A 1 49.26 14.60 -23.37
CA MET A 1 48.83 15.57 -22.34
C MET A 1 47.32 15.37 -22.23
N GLU A 2 46.85 14.84 -21.09
CA GLU A 2 45.44 14.72 -20.84
C GLU A 2 44.82 16.12 -20.85
N SER A 3 43.81 16.35 -21.68
CA SER A 3 43.15 17.65 -21.73
C SER A 3 42.23 17.74 -20.50
N THR A 4 42.57 18.64 -19.57
CA THR A 4 41.74 18.92 -18.40
C THR A 4 40.94 20.21 -18.62
N ILE A 5 39.73 20.26 -18.11
CA ILE A 5 38.88 21.46 -18.09
C ILE A 5 38.82 21.95 -16.64
N ASP A 6 39.33 23.16 -16.43
CA ASP A 6 39.17 23.84 -15.15
C ASP A 6 37.81 24.54 -15.09
N VAL A 7 37.04 24.24 -14.07
CA VAL A 7 35.70 24.77 -13.80
C VAL A 7 35.81 25.71 -12.60
N VAL A 8 35.46 26.97 -12.76
CA VAL A 8 35.49 27.97 -11.71
C VAL A 8 34.10 28.17 -11.07
N ALA A 9 34.05 28.73 -9.89
CA ALA A 9 32.81 29.00 -9.18
C ALA A 9 31.91 29.96 -10.00
N PRO A 10 30.68 29.57 -10.36
CA PRO A 10 29.75 30.38 -11.12
C PRO A 10 29.13 31.53 -10.34
N LEU A 11 29.17 31.50 -9.03
CA LEU A 11 28.65 32.52 -8.11
C LEU A 11 29.38 32.45 -6.76
N PRO A 12 29.39 33.53 -5.97
CA PRO A 12 30.06 33.54 -4.66
C PRO A 12 29.13 32.89 -3.60
N GLY A 13 29.74 32.29 -2.58
CA GLY A 13 28.95 31.67 -1.51
C GLY A 13 29.77 30.70 -0.66
N TRP A 14 29.10 29.68 -0.12
CA TRP A 14 29.72 28.61 0.66
C TRP A 14 29.62 27.28 -0.06
N ILE A 15 30.76 26.62 -0.28
CA ILE A 15 30.81 25.29 -0.88
C ILE A 15 30.28 24.26 0.08
N LEU A 16 29.35 23.40 -0.42
CA LEU A 16 28.79 22.26 0.25
C LEU A 16 29.01 20.99 -0.57
N PRO A 17 29.26 19.83 0.06
CA PRO A 17 29.17 18.53 -0.62
C PRO A 17 27.78 18.34 -1.20
N LEU A 18 27.65 17.64 -2.32
CA LEU A 18 26.33 17.31 -2.88
C LEU A 18 25.48 16.52 -1.89
N ALA A 19 26.08 15.70 -1.03
CA ALA A 19 25.39 14.93 0.01
C ALA A 19 24.58 15.78 0.99
N ASP A 20 24.95 17.07 1.17
CA ASP A 20 24.29 18.01 2.09
C ASP A 20 23.19 18.84 1.40
N VAL A 21 22.98 18.65 0.10
CA VAL A 21 21.89 19.32 -0.65
C VAL A 21 20.54 18.71 -0.23
N PRO A 22 19.53 19.51 0.15
CA PRO A 22 18.24 18.99 0.61
C PRO A 22 17.33 18.53 -0.53
N ASP A 23 17.89 17.77 -1.46
CA ASP A 23 17.20 17.18 -2.61
C ASP A 23 17.86 15.83 -2.98
N PRO A 24 17.07 14.72 -3.05
CA PRO A 24 17.60 13.39 -3.33
C PRO A 24 18.29 13.25 -4.69
N VAL A 25 17.87 14.03 -5.69
CA VAL A 25 18.47 13.98 -7.04
C VAL A 25 19.93 14.43 -7.02
N PHE A 26 20.24 15.40 -6.18
CA PHE A 26 21.59 15.94 -6.04
C PHE A 26 22.38 15.25 -4.94
N SER A 27 21.77 15.02 -3.76
CA SER A 27 22.48 14.41 -2.62
C SER A 27 22.89 12.96 -2.86
N ALA A 28 22.11 12.20 -3.65
CA ALA A 28 22.46 10.85 -4.06
C ALA A 28 23.30 10.78 -5.35
N GLY A 29 23.71 11.92 -5.92
CA GLY A 29 24.51 11.96 -7.14
C GLY A 29 23.82 11.50 -8.42
N LEU A 30 22.47 11.43 -8.41
CA LEU A 30 21.67 10.92 -9.54
C LEU A 30 21.76 11.83 -10.78
N ALA A 31 22.01 13.13 -10.59
CA ALA A 31 22.22 14.10 -11.67
C ALA A 31 23.66 14.10 -12.19
N GLY A 32 24.58 13.46 -11.53
CA GLY A 32 26.00 13.46 -11.79
C GLY A 32 26.83 13.73 -10.54
N ASP A 33 28.16 13.86 -10.70
CA ASP A 33 29.05 14.21 -9.59
C ASP A 33 29.41 15.72 -9.61
N GLY A 34 29.68 16.33 -8.46
CA GLY A 34 29.94 17.76 -8.36
C GLY A 34 30.05 18.30 -6.96
N LEU A 35 29.70 19.58 -6.82
CA LEU A 35 29.61 20.33 -5.58
C LEU A 35 28.36 21.21 -5.62
N ALA A 36 27.95 21.76 -4.47
CA ALA A 36 26.93 22.79 -4.40
C ALA A 36 27.47 24.06 -3.77
N ILE A 37 26.87 25.20 -4.08
CA ILE A 37 27.20 26.48 -3.46
C ILE A 37 25.92 27.06 -2.82
N ASP A 38 26.00 27.44 -1.56
CA ASP A 38 24.98 28.27 -0.93
C ASP A 38 25.26 29.74 -1.28
N PRO A 39 24.45 30.36 -2.17
CA PRO A 39 24.82 31.59 -2.82
C PRO A 39 24.69 32.84 -1.95
N THR A 40 25.60 33.82 -2.16
CA THR A 40 25.51 35.16 -1.54
C THR A 40 25.22 36.26 -2.56
N ALA A 41 25.05 35.91 -3.85
CA ALA A 41 24.67 36.83 -4.91
C ALA A 41 23.71 36.19 -5.92
N GLY A 42 22.91 37.01 -6.60
CA GLY A 42 21.86 36.60 -7.54
C GLY A 42 22.29 36.56 -9.01
N THR A 43 23.55 36.32 -9.33
CA THR A 43 24.03 36.22 -10.72
C THR A 43 24.89 35.00 -10.90
N VAL A 44 24.54 34.14 -11.84
CA VAL A 44 25.30 32.96 -12.22
C VAL A 44 26.19 33.33 -13.44
N HIS A 45 27.45 33.02 -13.37
CA HIS A 45 28.42 33.21 -14.46
C HIS A 45 28.84 31.86 -15.05
N ALA A 46 29.30 31.85 -16.28
CA ALA A 46 29.84 30.65 -16.95
C ALA A 46 31.06 30.14 -16.18
N PRO A 47 31.07 28.90 -15.68
CA PRO A 47 32.21 28.37 -14.93
C PRO A 47 33.37 27.89 -15.80
N CYS A 48 33.12 27.72 -17.08
CA CYS A 48 34.15 27.42 -18.11
C CYS A 48 33.62 27.83 -19.50
N ALA A 49 34.42 27.70 -20.52
CA ALA A 49 33.96 27.85 -21.89
C ALA A 49 33.08 26.67 -22.30
N GLY A 50 31.99 26.94 -23.04
CA GLY A 50 31.06 25.93 -23.50
C GLY A 50 29.85 26.50 -24.22
N THR A 51 28.99 25.64 -24.73
CA THR A 51 27.72 26.02 -25.38
C THR A 51 26.56 25.92 -24.41
N VAL A 52 25.80 26.99 -24.28
CA VAL A 52 24.64 27.07 -23.37
C VAL A 52 23.48 26.24 -23.88
N ALA A 53 22.82 25.46 -23.00
CA ALA A 53 21.56 24.78 -23.26
C ALA A 53 20.57 25.08 -22.14
N TRP A 54 19.42 25.70 -22.51
CA TRP A 54 18.35 26.01 -21.59
C TRP A 54 17.29 24.94 -21.61
N PRO A 55 16.71 24.53 -20.43
CA PRO A 55 15.49 23.76 -20.41
C PRO A 55 14.34 24.51 -21.08
N PRO A 56 13.48 23.86 -21.90
CA PRO A 56 12.44 24.53 -22.68
C PRO A 56 11.43 25.32 -21.83
N SER A 57 11.13 24.86 -20.61
CA SER A 57 10.03 25.38 -19.78
C SER A 57 10.47 26.18 -18.56
N SER A 58 11.78 26.33 -18.28
CA SER A 58 12.22 27.01 -17.05
C SER A 58 13.55 27.75 -17.22
N ALA A 59 13.77 28.79 -16.40
CA ALA A 59 14.98 29.58 -16.40
C ALA A 59 15.84 29.39 -15.13
N HIS A 60 15.45 28.49 -14.21
CA HIS A 60 16.15 28.29 -12.94
C HIS A 60 17.39 27.34 -13.07
N ALA A 61 17.55 26.69 -14.20
CA ALA A 61 18.68 25.81 -14.47
C ALA A 61 19.29 26.12 -15.81
N VAL A 62 20.60 25.93 -15.93
CA VAL A 62 21.39 26.07 -17.18
C VAL A 62 22.39 24.95 -17.30
N THR A 63 22.50 24.38 -18.48
CA THR A 63 23.52 23.38 -18.81
C THR A 63 24.58 23.98 -19.74
N LEU A 64 25.83 23.77 -19.42
CA LEU A 64 26.94 24.07 -20.32
C LEU A 64 27.44 22.76 -20.93
N ARG A 65 27.39 22.67 -22.26
CA ARG A 65 27.98 21.56 -23.02
C ARG A 65 29.46 21.82 -23.23
N VAL A 66 30.27 20.92 -22.70
CA VAL A 66 31.72 20.94 -22.85
C VAL A 66 32.20 19.65 -23.51
N PRO A 67 33.41 19.60 -24.10
CA PRO A 67 33.90 18.41 -24.80
C PRO A 67 33.87 17.12 -23.96
N ALA A 68 34.01 17.22 -22.64
CA ALA A 68 34.04 16.09 -21.71
C ALA A 68 32.65 15.65 -21.22
N GLY A 69 31.57 16.39 -21.49
CA GLY A 69 30.21 16.10 -20.99
C GLY A 69 29.33 17.33 -20.80
N ASP A 70 28.33 17.22 -19.98
CA ASP A 70 27.39 18.29 -19.66
C ASP A 70 27.62 18.78 -18.22
N LEU A 71 27.71 20.08 -18.00
CA LEU A 71 27.83 20.71 -16.69
C LEU A 71 26.51 21.45 -16.39
N LEU A 72 25.74 20.92 -15.46
CA LEU A 72 24.48 21.48 -15.01
C LEU A 72 24.68 22.42 -13.81
N ILE A 73 24.09 23.61 -13.87
CA ILE A 73 23.98 24.56 -12.75
C ILE A 73 22.51 24.73 -12.47
N HIS A 74 22.03 24.36 -11.28
CA HIS A 74 20.63 24.41 -10.89
C HIS A 74 20.46 25.37 -9.71
N VAL A 75 19.80 26.52 -9.93
CA VAL A 75 19.65 27.56 -8.91
C VAL A 75 18.52 27.23 -7.95
N GLY A 76 18.88 27.02 -6.67
CA GLY A 76 17.93 26.67 -5.62
C GLY A 76 17.33 25.27 -5.77
N ILE A 77 16.53 24.86 -4.80
CA ILE A 77 15.82 23.58 -4.75
C ILE A 77 14.32 23.85 -4.78
N ASP A 78 13.58 23.06 -5.56
CA ASP A 78 12.13 23.21 -5.83
C ASP A 78 11.74 24.55 -6.49
N THR A 79 12.68 25.20 -7.14
CA THR A 79 12.48 26.49 -7.81
C THR A 79 11.71 26.39 -9.13
N VAL A 80 11.48 25.18 -9.62
CA VAL A 80 10.67 24.93 -10.84
C VAL A 80 9.19 25.39 -10.68
N THR A 81 8.70 25.39 -9.45
CA THR A 81 7.33 25.77 -9.11
C THR A 81 7.13 27.29 -8.95
N LEU A 82 8.22 28.05 -8.88
CA LEU A 82 8.19 29.49 -8.72
C LEU A 82 7.94 30.16 -10.07
N ALA A 83 6.80 30.84 -10.18
CA ALA A 83 6.38 31.52 -11.40
C ALA A 83 6.88 32.98 -11.48
N GLY A 84 6.97 33.52 -12.68
CA GLY A 84 7.20 34.93 -12.95
C GLY A 84 8.64 35.36 -13.19
N ASP A 85 8.95 36.63 -12.97
CA ASP A 85 10.22 37.31 -13.32
C ASP A 85 11.39 36.99 -12.36
N LEU A 86 11.32 35.90 -11.62
CA LEU A 86 12.32 35.52 -10.62
C LEU A 86 13.68 35.19 -11.26
N PHE A 87 13.66 34.60 -12.46
CA PHE A 87 14.83 34.19 -13.21
C PHE A 87 14.89 34.86 -14.57
N ARG A 88 16.00 35.51 -14.89
CA ARG A 88 16.18 36.21 -16.16
C ARG A 88 17.43 35.64 -16.88
N ARG A 89 17.23 35.02 -18.04
CA ARG A 89 18.29 34.57 -18.93
C ARG A 89 19.05 35.79 -19.48
N LEU A 90 20.36 35.73 -19.43
CA LEU A 90 21.25 36.82 -19.95
C LEU A 90 21.90 36.45 -21.27
N VAL A 91 21.81 35.17 -21.67
CA VAL A 91 22.34 34.64 -22.93
C VAL A 91 21.28 33.77 -23.61
N ALA A 92 21.36 33.71 -24.96
CA ALA A 92 20.43 32.91 -25.76
C ALA A 92 20.79 31.42 -25.65
N ASP A 93 19.77 30.57 -25.95
CA ASP A 93 19.99 29.14 -26.12
C ASP A 93 20.90 28.86 -27.29
N GLY A 94 21.83 27.90 -27.14
CA GLY A 94 22.83 27.59 -28.17
C GLY A 94 23.99 28.57 -28.26
N ALA A 95 24.07 29.59 -27.41
CA ALA A 95 25.18 30.56 -27.44
C ALA A 95 26.47 29.95 -26.89
N ASP A 96 27.59 30.24 -27.55
CA ASP A 96 28.89 29.93 -27.00
C ASP A 96 29.33 31.01 -26.02
N VAL A 97 29.84 30.59 -24.86
CA VAL A 97 30.23 31.45 -23.75
C VAL A 97 31.66 31.17 -23.29
N VAL A 98 32.25 32.14 -22.64
CA VAL A 98 33.57 32.04 -22.03
C VAL A 98 33.46 32.07 -20.51
N ALA A 99 34.45 31.53 -19.80
CA ALA A 99 34.49 31.58 -18.34
C ALA A 99 34.28 33.00 -17.78
N GLY A 100 33.43 33.17 -16.77
CA GLY A 100 33.12 34.46 -16.16
C GLY A 100 32.02 35.28 -16.87
N GLN A 101 31.50 34.86 -18.02
CA GLN A 101 30.37 35.55 -18.68
C GLN A 101 29.07 35.36 -17.90
N PRO A 102 28.28 36.43 -17.64
CA PRO A 102 26.99 36.28 -16.97
C PRO A 102 26.00 35.46 -17.80
N LEU A 103 25.37 34.43 -17.20
CA LEU A 103 24.41 33.53 -17.83
C LEU A 103 22.99 33.79 -17.41
N LEU A 104 22.78 33.96 -16.09
CA LEU A 104 21.45 34.01 -15.44
C LEU A 104 21.48 35.00 -14.29
N ALA A 105 20.49 35.87 -14.20
CA ALA A 105 20.25 36.68 -13.01
C ALA A 105 18.96 36.21 -12.30
N PHE A 106 18.97 36.19 -10.98
CA PHE A 106 17.82 35.82 -10.16
C PHE A 106 17.75 36.66 -8.88
N ASP A 107 16.52 36.76 -8.33
CA ASP A 107 16.28 37.45 -7.06
C ASP A 107 16.58 36.49 -5.89
N LEU A 108 17.78 36.59 -5.31
CA LEU A 108 18.25 35.72 -4.24
C LEU A 108 17.33 35.79 -3.00
N ASP A 109 16.87 37.01 -2.62
CA ASP A 109 16.02 37.19 -1.44
C ASP A 109 14.67 36.51 -1.59
N ARG A 110 14.14 36.48 -2.80
CA ARG A 110 12.90 35.75 -3.11
C ARG A 110 13.15 34.23 -3.16
N VAL A 111 14.26 33.78 -3.76
CA VAL A 111 14.61 32.35 -3.74
C VAL A 111 14.75 31.83 -2.31
N VAL A 112 15.41 32.58 -1.42
CA VAL A 112 15.56 32.21 0.00
C VAL A 112 14.21 32.10 0.71
N ARG A 113 13.23 32.95 0.37
CA ARG A 113 11.91 32.98 1.04
C ARG A 113 10.91 32.00 0.44
N GLU A 114 10.94 31.74 -0.84
CA GLU A 114 9.91 31.04 -1.58
C GLU A 114 10.31 29.62 -2.01
N ALA A 115 11.62 29.32 -2.13
CA ALA A 115 12.13 27.99 -2.48
C ALA A 115 12.41 27.16 -1.20
N LYS A 116 12.51 25.85 -1.39
CA LYS A 116 12.92 24.96 -0.31
C LYS A 116 14.33 25.22 0.19
N SER A 117 15.24 25.66 -0.71
CA SER A 117 16.60 26.07 -0.40
C SER A 117 17.16 26.91 -1.55
N ALA A 118 18.05 27.87 -1.24
CA ALA A 118 18.80 28.61 -2.23
C ALA A 118 20.07 27.88 -2.72
N VAL A 119 20.44 26.79 -2.09
CA VAL A 119 21.62 25.99 -2.45
C VAL A 119 21.57 25.63 -3.93
N THR A 120 22.66 25.91 -4.63
CA THR A 120 22.80 25.82 -6.08
C THR A 120 23.78 24.69 -6.43
N PRO A 121 23.27 23.48 -6.80
CA PRO A 121 24.14 22.39 -7.28
C PRO A 121 24.82 22.72 -8.60
N ILE A 122 26.11 22.37 -8.70
CA ILE A 122 26.93 22.39 -9.90
C ILE A 122 27.40 20.95 -10.15
N VAL A 123 26.80 20.31 -11.14
CA VAL A 123 26.90 18.86 -11.35
C VAL A 123 27.41 18.55 -12.74
N PHE A 124 28.43 17.70 -12.85
CA PHE A 124 28.96 17.21 -14.09
C PHE A 124 28.42 15.83 -14.43
N ALA A 125 27.78 15.72 -15.59
CA ALA A 125 27.33 14.48 -16.19
C ALA A 125 28.25 14.10 -17.33
N GLY A 126 29.23 13.23 -17.07
CA GLY A 126 30.22 12.81 -18.05
C GLY A 126 29.58 12.03 -19.20
N ARG A 127 29.77 12.49 -20.41
CA ARG A 127 29.54 11.75 -21.66
C ARG A 127 30.90 11.43 -22.28
N GLY A 128 31.14 10.18 -22.68
CA GLY A 128 32.43 9.81 -23.30
C GLY A 128 33.57 9.60 -22.31
N GLY A 129 33.29 9.25 -21.04
CA GLY A 129 34.35 8.87 -20.09
C GLY A 129 35.03 10.02 -19.33
N GLY A 130 34.51 11.24 -19.41
CA GLY A 130 34.98 12.35 -18.58
C GLY A 130 34.66 12.13 -17.09
N THR A 131 35.65 12.43 -16.22
CA THR A 131 35.52 12.29 -14.76
C THR A 131 36.00 13.52 -14.03
N ILE A 132 35.51 13.79 -12.82
CA ILE A 132 36.06 14.87 -11.99
C ILE A 132 37.36 14.39 -11.33
N ALA A 133 38.47 15.05 -11.70
CA ALA A 133 39.80 14.74 -11.17
C ALA A 133 40.09 15.46 -9.84
N TRP A 134 39.40 16.58 -9.56
CA TRP A 134 39.63 17.37 -8.36
C TRP A 134 38.39 18.22 -8.03
N LYS A 135 38.13 18.42 -6.73
CA LYS A 135 37.08 19.26 -6.18
C LYS A 135 37.64 20.19 -5.10
N ALA A 136 37.13 21.42 -5.05
CA ALA A 136 37.42 22.33 -3.95
C ALA A 136 36.88 21.81 -2.61
N ALA A 137 37.59 22.11 -1.53
CA ALA A 137 37.16 21.80 -0.18
C ALA A 137 35.99 22.70 0.25
N PRO A 138 35.12 22.23 1.14
CA PRO A 138 34.06 23.05 1.74
C PRO A 138 34.63 24.34 2.37
N GLY A 139 33.94 25.46 2.17
CA GLY A 139 34.37 26.77 2.65
C GLY A 139 33.82 27.90 1.80
N ARG A 140 34.17 29.14 2.16
CA ARG A 140 33.76 30.32 1.39
C ARG A 140 34.51 30.38 0.04
N ILE A 141 33.78 30.72 -1.03
CA ILE A 141 34.29 30.83 -2.39
C ILE A 141 33.82 32.13 -3.05
N GLU A 142 34.67 32.72 -3.87
CA GLU A 142 34.32 33.89 -4.68
C GLU A 142 34.15 33.46 -6.15
N THR A 143 33.32 34.19 -6.90
CA THR A 143 33.12 33.96 -8.34
C THR A 143 34.43 33.92 -9.08
N GLY A 144 34.62 32.93 -9.94
CA GLY A 144 35.87 32.76 -10.71
C GLY A 144 36.98 31.99 -10.00
N SER A 145 36.81 31.64 -8.71
CA SER A 145 37.76 30.78 -7.98
C SER A 145 37.68 29.33 -8.47
N PRO A 146 38.78 28.55 -8.46
CA PRO A 146 38.76 27.15 -8.87
C PRO A 146 37.74 26.32 -8.05
N LEU A 147 36.85 25.60 -8.72
CA LEU A 147 35.78 24.80 -8.09
C LEU A 147 35.94 23.30 -8.38
N LEU A 148 36.11 22.92 -9.64
CA LEU A 148 36.27 21.54 -10.09
C LEU A 148 37.33 21.44 -11.19
N ARG A 149 37.96 20.26 -11.33
CA ARG A 149 38.77 19.92 -12.51
C ARG A 149 38.26 18.65 -13.13
N ILE A 150 37.91 18.70 -14.42
CA ILE A 150 37.40 17.58 -15.19
C ILE A 150 38.50 17.05 -16.07
N ALA A 151 38.79 15.74 -16.01
CA ALA A 151 39.68 15.05 -16.94
C ALA A 151 38.86 14.48 -18.10
N ALA A 152 39.29 14.72 -19.34
CA ALA A 152 38.70 14.10 -20.52
C ALA A 152 39.14 12.64 -20.58
N GLY A 153 38.18 11.70 -20.57
CA GLY A 153 38.46 10.28 -20.73
C GLY A 153 38.79 9.93 -22.18
N HIS A 154 39.54 8.85 -22.36
CA HIS A 154 39.75 8.27 -23.68
C HIS A 154 38.46 7.65 -24.17
N ALA A 155 38.07 7.90 -25.43
CA ALA A 155 36.92 7.25 -26.05
C ALA A 155 37.13 5.73 -26.02
N ILE A 156 36.26 5.04 -25.26
CA ILE A 156 36.16 3.59 -25.34
C ILE A 156 35.41 3.33 -26.66
N ASP A 157 36.09 2.66 -27.58
CA ASP A 157 35.51 2.18 -28.84
C ASP A 157 34.19 1.45 -28.55
N ALA A 158 33.12 1.96 -29.14
CA ALA A 158 31.85 1.25 -29.18
C ALA A 158 32.10 -0.04 -29.97
N GLY A 159 32.00 -1.18 -29.28
CA GLY A 159 31.96 -2.50 -29.91
C GLY A 159 30.85 -2.57 -30.96
N PRO A 160 30.97 -3.48 -31.93
CA PRO A 160 30.13 -3.49 -33.13
C PRO A 160 28.65 -3.51 -32.79
N THR A 161 27.92 -2.54 -33.31
CA THR A 161 26.46 -2.47 -33.29
C THR A 161 25.91 -3.72 -33.99
N PRO A 162 25.02 -4.50 -33.35
CA PRO A 162 24.34 -5.58 -34.07
C PRO A 162 23.41 -4.97 -35.12
N THR A 163 23.71 -5.24 -36.38
CA THR A 163 22.88 -4.89 -37.53
C THR A 163 21.72 -5.90 -37.61
N GLY A 164 20.65 -5.63 -36.92
CA GLY A 164 19.34 -6.25 -37.09
C GLY A 164 18.28 -5.16 -36.96
N ALA A 165 17.34 -5.08 -37.89
CA ALA A 165 16.22 -4.12 -37.82
C ALA A 165 15.31 -4.50 -36.63
N GLY A 166 15.64 -4.04 -35.42
CA GLY A 166 14.78 -4.17 -34.25
C GLY A 166 13.59 -3.22 -34.33
N LEU A 167 12.42 -3.66 -33.88
CA LEU A 167 11.26 -2.81 -33.72
C LEU A 167 11.37 -1.98 -32.44
N GLU A 168 11.09 -0.70 -32.53
CA GLU A 168 11.09 0.19 -31.38
C GLU A 168 9.70 0.83 -31.19
N ALA A 169 9.27 0.92 -29.94
CA ALA A 169 8.05 1.61 -29.56
C ALA A 169 8.26 2.41 -28.28
N SER A 170 7.60 3.56 -28.19
CA SER A 170 7.66 4.42 -27.02
C SER A 170 6.41 4.24 -26.17
N PHE A 171 6.60 4.00 -24.87
CA PHE A 171 5.51 3.80 -23.91
C PHE A 171 5.68 4.76 -22.73
N ARG A 172 4.55 5.16 -22.16
CA ARG A 172 4.53 5.92 -20.91
C ARG A 172 4.30 4.96 -19.75
N ILE A 173 5.07 5.07 -18.68
CA ILE A 173 4.88 4.26 -17.47
C ILE A 173 3.58 4.69 -16.78
N PRO A 174 2.57 3.81 -16.68
CA PRO A 174 1.27 4.16 -16.15
C PRO A 174 1.17 3.95 -14.64
N PHE A 175 2.13 3.25 -14.04
CA PHE A 175 2.07 2.76 -12.65
C PHE A 175 2.39 3.90 -11.68
N GLU A 176 1.53 4.14 -10.70
CA GLU A 176 1.61 5.24 -9.73
C GLU A 176 2.92 5.25 -8.93
N HIS A 177 3.44 4.07 -8.62
CA HIS A 177 4.76 3.92 -7.99
C HIS A 177 5.84 3.45 -8.98
N GLY A 178 5.72 3.84 -10.25
CA GLY A 178 6.67 3.44 -11.27
C GLY A 178 6.69 1.94 -11.59
N LEU A 179 7.74 1.49 -12.28
CA LEU A 179 7.91 0.09 -12.68
C LEU A 179 8.53 -0.74 -11.55
N HIS A 180 7.74 -1.01 -10.51
CA HIS A 180 8.15 -1.80 -9.33
C HIS A 180 8.00 -3.33 -9.53
N ALA A 181 8.30 -4.13 -8.50
CA ALA A 181 8.39 -5.59 -8.57
C ALA A 181 7.17 -6.27 -9.22
N ARG A 182 5.95 -5.84 -8.87
CA ARG A 182 4.72 -6.44 -9.40
C ARG A 182 4.50 -6.13 -10.89
N PRO A 183 4.54 -4.88 -11.38
CA PRO A 183 4.50 -4.60 -12.83
C PRO A 183 5.74 -5.13 -13.57
N ALA A 184 6.93 -5.07 -12.97
CA ALA A 184 8.13 -5.65 -13.58
C ALA A 184 8.00 -7.17 -13.77
N ALA A 185 7.53 -7.89 -12.75
CA ALA A 185 7.27 -9.33 -12.84
C ALA A 185 6.18 -9.68 -13.88
N ARG A 186 5.14 -8.84 -13.99
CA ARG A 186 4.10 -9.00 -15.03
C ARG A 186 4.63 -8.77 -16.44
N LEU A 187 5.51 -7.79 -16.61
CA LEU A 187 6.13 -7.50 -17.90
C LEU A 187 7.01 -8.69 -18.33
N VAL A 188 7.79 -9.22 -17.39
CA VAL A 188 8.58 -10.44 -17.62
C VAL A 188 7.68 -11.64 -17.94
N ALA A 189 6.60 -11.84 -17.20
CA ALA A 189 5.67 -12.95 -17.43
C ALA A 189 4.99 -12.85 -18.81
N ALA A 190 4.62 -11.64 -19.26
CA ALA A 190 4.04 -11.40 -20.56
C ALA A 190 5.04 -11.66 -21.71
N LEU A 191 6.33 -11.43 -21.46
CA LEU A 191 7.39 -11.67 -22.44
C LEU A 191 7.89 -13.12 -22.47
N LYS A 192 7.63 -13.92 -21.44
CA LYS A 192 8.09 -15.30 -21.32
C LYS A 192 7.70 -16.24 -22.50
N PRO A 193 6.52 -16.08 -23.18
CA PRO A 193 6.19 -16.86 -24.35
C PRO A 193 6.92 -16.45 -25.64
N HIS A 194 7.60 -15.30 -25.64
CA HIS A 194 8.23 -14.70 -26.81
C HIS A 194 9.73 -14.98 -26.84
N ALA A 195 10.25 -15.29 -28.02
CA ALA A 195 11.68 -15.52 -28.26
C ALA A 195 12.45 -14.23 -28.56
N ALA A 196 11.74 -13.10 -28.67
CA ALA A 196 12.38 -11.79 -28.91
C ALA A 196 13.18 -11.34 -27.71
N GLU A 197 14.37 -10.77 -27.96
CA GLU A 197 15.13 -10.04 -26.96
C GLU A 197 14.55 -8.62 -26.83
N VAL A 198 14.08 -8.27 -25.62
CA VAL A 198 13.41 -7.01 -25.36
C VAL A 198 14.20 -6.19 -24.36
N THR A 199 14.53 -4.95 -24.74
CA THR A 199 15.23 -3.99 -23.87
C THR A 199 14.39 -2.73 -23.65
N VAL A 200 14.45 -2.19 -22.43
CA VAL A 200 13.78 -0.94 -22.01
C VAL A 200 14.84 0.10 -21.77
N ARG A 201 14.72 1.26 -22.43
CA ARG A 201 15.64 2.38 -22.27
C ARG A 201 14.91 3.61 -21.75
N CYS A 202 15.45 4.22 -20.70
CA CYS A 202 14.99 5.50 -20.16
C CYS A 202 16.16 6.30 -19.63
N ARG A 203 16.16 7.61 -19.86
CA ARG A 203 17.19 8.55 -19.35
C ARG A 203 18.62 8.09 -19.59
N GLY A 204 18.89 7.44 -20.75
CA GLY A 204 20.21 6.92 -21.10
C GLY A 204 20.62 5.60 -20.46
N ARG A 205 19.81 5.02 -19.56
CA ARG A 205 20.01 3.70 -18.96
C ARG A 205 19.20 2.66 -19.74
N THR A 206 19.73 1.44 -19.87
CA THR A 206 19.08 0.34 -20.57
C THR A 206 19.01 -0.87 -19.65
N ALA A 207 17.89 -1.57 -19.67
CA ALA A 207 17.66 -2.80 -18.90
C ALA A 207 16.99 -3.84 -19.77
N SER A 208 17.30 -5.13 -19.53
CA SER A 208 16.56 -6.24 -20.13
C SER A 208 15.14 -6.32 -19.58
N ALA A 209 14.15 -6.40 -20.48
CA ALA A 209 12.75 -6.57 -20.08
C ALA A 209 12.43 -7.99 -19.60
N HIS A 210 13.37 -8.92 -19.69
CA HIS A 210 13.26 -10.27 -19.14
C HIS A 210 13.74 -10.40 -17.68
N SER A 211 14.27 -9.31 -17.08
CA SER A 211 14.73 -9.28 -15.69
C SER A 211 13.92 -8.27 -14.87
N PRO A 212 13.09 -8.72 -13.90
CA PRO A 212 12.38 -7.82 -12.99
C PRO A 212 13.34 -6.90 -12.23
N VAL A 213 14.50 -7.42 -11.80
CA VAL A 213 15.51 -6.65 -11.05
C VAL A 213 16.13 -5.56 -11.94
N ALA A 214 16.51 -5.91 -13.18
CA ALA A 214 17.08 -4.92 -14.11
C ALA A 214 16.05 -3.81 -14.44
N LEU A 215 14.79 -4.16 -14.63
CA LEU A 215 13.70 -3.19 -14.87
C LEU A 215 13.49 -2.26 -13.68
N MET A 216 13.50 -2.78 -12.45
CA MET A 216 13.36 -1.97 -11.24
C MET A 216 14.55 -1.01 -11.03
N THR A 217 15.77 -1.43 -11.38
CA THR A 217 16.96 -0.57 -11.27
C THR A 217 16.98 0.61 -12.25
N LEU A 218 16.08 0.64 -13.25
CA LEU A 218 15.88 1.83 -14.07
C LEU A 218 15.28 3.01 -13.30
N GLY A 219 14.62 2.77 -12.15
CA GLY A 219 13.98 3.80 -11.34
C GLY A 219 12.93 4.57 -12.13
N LEU A 220 12.02 3.85 -12.81
CA LEU A 220 10.98 4.43 -13.65
C LEU A 220 9.78 4.87 -12.83
N ASN A 221 9.49 6.16 -12.84
CA ASN A 221 8.33 6.75 -12.15
C ASN A 221 7.09 6.80 -13.05
N GLN A 222 5.93 7.02 -12.44
CA GLN A 222 4.70 7.26 -13.18
C GLN A 222 4.87 8.43 -14.15
N GLY A 223 4.46 8.22 -15.39
CA GLY A 223 4.54 9.24 -16.43
C GLY A 223 5.86 9.27 -17.18
N ASP A 224 6.89 8.55 -16.74
CA ASP A 224 8.14 8.42 -17.51
C ASP A 224 7.87 7.78 -18.87
N THR A 225 8.54 8.32 -19.90
CA THR A 225 8.51 7.75 -21.24
C THR A 225 9.71 6.85 -21.43
N VAL A 226 9.45 5.58 -21.73
CA VAL A 226 10.46 4.56 -22.01
C VAL A 226 10.45 4.19 -23.48
N LEU A 227 11.63 3.96 -24.04
CA LEU A 227 11.79 3.39 -25.37
C LEU A 227 12.04 1.89 -25.22
N VAL A 228 11.14 1.09 -25.76
CA VAL A 228 11.26 -0.37 -25.76
C VAL A 228 11.67 -0.84 -27.14
N ARG A 229 12.75 -1.60 -27.20
CA ARG A 229 13.28 -2.21 -28.43
C ARG A 229 13.17 -3.73 -28.31
N ALA A 230 12.58 -4.34 -29.32
CA ALA A 230 12.47 -5.78 -29.43
C ALA A 230 13.16 -6.28 -30.69
N GLU A 231 13.99 -7.31 -30.55
CA GLU A 231 14.76 -7.95 -31.62
C GLU A 231 14.46 -9.46 -31.63
N GLY A 232 14.17 -10.00 -32.81
CA GLY A 232 13.87 -11.42 -32.96
C GLY A 232 12.64 -11.69 -33.82
N PRO A 233 12.33 -12.97 -34.07
CA PRO A 233 11.28 -13.38 -35.05
C PRO A 233 9.87 -12.96 -34.64
N ASP A 234 9.59 -12.77 -33.35
CA ASP A 234 8.33 -12.38 -32.79
C ASP A 234 8.37 -10.99 -32.09
N ALA A 235 9.30 -10.12 -32.50
CA ALA A 235 9.50 -8.79 -31.94
C ALA A 235 8.22 -7.93 -31.91
N ALA A 236 7.36 -8.03 -32.92
CA ALA A 236 6.09 -7.30 -32.98
C ALA A 236 5.13 -7.79 -31.90
N ALA A 237 4.97 -9.09 -31.73
CA ALA A 237 4.12 -9.68 -30.69
C ALA A 237 4.65 -9.40 -29.28
N ALA A 238 5.97 -9.38 -29.10
CA ALA A 238 6.60 -9.00 -27.84
C ALA A 238 6.34 -7.53 -27.48
N LEU A 239 6.41 -6.60 -28.44
CA LEU A 239 6.05 -5.19 -28.21
C LEU A 239 4.56 -5.02 -27.89
N GLU A 240 3.68 -5.79 -28.51
CA GLU A 240 2.25 -5.78 -28.20
C GLU A 240 1.98 -6.32 -26.77
N ALA A 241 2.69 -7.36 -26.35
CA ALA A 241 2.66 -7.85 -24.98
C ALA A 241 3.12 -6.79 -23.97
N VAL A 242 4.21 -6.06 -24.27
CA VAL A 242 4.68 -4.92 -23.46
C VAL A 242 3.62 -3.82 -23.41
N ALA A 243 3.03 -3.46 -24.57
CA ALA A 243 1.97 -2.46 -24.65
C ALA A 243 0.78 -2.84 -23.75
N THR A 244 0.37 -4.09 -23.78
CA THR A 244 -0.73 -4.63 -22.97
C THR A 244 -0.43 -4.51 -21.47
N VAL A 245 0.79 -4.78 -21.04
CA VAL A 245 1.18 -4.67 -19.62
C VAL A 245 1.31 -3.21 -19.20
N LEU A 246 1.88 -2.34 -20.05
CA LEU A 246 2.07 -0.92 -19.76
C LEU A 246 0.78 -0.10 -19.91
N ALA A 247 -0.25 -0.62 -20.58
CA ALA A 247 -1.58 -0.02 -20.57
C ALA A 247 -2.34 -0.24 -19.24
N ARG A 248 -1.79 -1.03 -18.30
CA ARG A 248 -2.45 -1.44 -17.06
C ARG A 248 -1.89 -0.72 -15.83
N VAL A 249 -2.73 0.05 -15.12
CA VAL A 249 -2.39 0.84 -13.92
C VAL A 249 -2.76 0.09 -12.63
N PRO A 250 -1.90 -0.01 -11.62
CA PRO A 250 -2.27 -0.41 -10.25
C PRO A 250 -2.29 0.76 -9.27
N SER A 251 -3.15 0.69 -8.25
CA SER A 251 -3.36 1.70 -7.21
C SER A 251 -2.48 1.53 -5.96
N PRO A 252 -2.36 2.60 -5.13
CA PRO A 252 -1.25 2.83 -4.23
C PRO A 252 -1.41 2.32 -2.80
N SER A 253 -0.28 2.19 -2.12
CA SER A 253 -0.20 2.22 -0.67
C SER A 253 1.08 2.93 -0.22
N SER A 254 0.93 4.01 0.50
CA SER A 254 2.02 4.81 1.08
C SER A 254 2.28 4.40 2.53
N SER A 255 3.54 4.33 2.94
CA SER A 255 3.96 4.22 4.34
C SER A 255 5.18 5.09 4.62
N PRO A 256 5.27 5.72 5.79
CA PRO A 256 6.32 6.69 6.11
C PRO A 256 7.63 6.02 6.57
N SER A 257 8.73 6.67 6.23
CA SER A 257 10.09 6.27 6.58
C SER A 257 10.43 6.52 8.05
N SER A 258 11.11 5.56 8.68
CA SER A 258 11.74 5.71 9.99
C SER A 258 13.24 5.95 9.86
N SER A 259 13.69 7.08 10.40
CA SER A 259 15.11 7.42 10.53
C SER A 259 15.82 6.53 11.56
N ARG A 260 16.98 5.97 11.19
CA ARG A 260 17.86 5.24 12.11
C ARG A 260 18.53 6.20 13.09
N VAL A 261 18.26 6.00 14.37
CA VAL A 261 19.07 6.53 15.48
C VAL A 261 20.18 5.50 15.78
N ALA A 262 21.39 5.99 16.01
CA ALA A 262 22.56 5.16 16.32
C ALA A 262 22.33 4.35 17.61
N ALA A 263 22.76 3.08 17.59
CA ALA A 263 22.54 2.11 18.65
C ALA A 263 23.32 2.45 19.93
N SER A 264 22.57 2.80 20.97
CA SER A 264 23.03 2.67 22.37
C SER A 264 23.00 1.18 22.78
N PRO A 265 23.80 0.71 23.75
CA PRO A 265 23.76 -0.68 24.18
C PRO A 265 22.35 -1.04 24.67
N VAL A 266 21.77 -2.10 24.08
CA VAL A 266 20.43 -2.57 24.41
C VAL A 266 20.50 -3.22 25.79
N VAL A 267 19.90 -2.58 26.80
CA VAL A 267 19.77 -3.12 28.15
C VAL A 267 18.48 -3.95 28.20
N ALA A 268 18.55 -5.15 28.75
CA ALA A 268 17.37 -5.99 28.94
C ALA A 268 16.36 -5.27 29.87
N PRO A 269 15.07 -5.19 29.50
CA PRO A 269 14.08 -4.56 30.34
C PRO A 269 13.93 -5.31 31.67
N ALA A 270 13.86 -4.55 32.76
CA ALA A 270 13.66 -5.12 34.10
C ALA A 270 12.27 -5.76 34.21
N ALA A 271 12.12 -6.72 35.13
CA ALA A 271 10.82 -7.30 35.43
C ALA A 271 9.80 -6.20 35.84
N GLY A 272 8.57 -6.28 35.35
CA GLY A 272 7.53 -5.28 35.55
C GLY A 272 7.59 -4.07 34.62
N THR A 273 8.57 -4.01 33.68
CA THR A 273 8.66 -2.92 32.71
C THR A 273 7.51 -3.00 31.71
N GLN A 274 6.92 -1.85 31.39
CA GLN A 274 5.97 -1.68 30.31
C GLN A 274 6.65 -0.96 29.15
N LEU A 275 6.64 -1.57 27.98
CA LEU A 275 7.17 -1.01 26.75
C LEU A 275 6.01 -0.53 25.87
N ALA A 276 6.11 0.71 25.37
CA ALA A 276 5.15 1.24 24.41
C ALA A 276 5.44 0.71 23.00
N ALA A 277 4.40 0.47 22.22
CA ALA A 277 4.49 -0.03 20.85
C ALA A 277 3.30 0.46 20.01
N VAL A 278 3.39 0.32 18.70
CA VAL A 278 2.32 0.71 17.78
C VAL A 278 1.42 -0.49 17.51
N ILE A 279 0.11 -0.28 17.56
CA ILE A 279 -0.88 -1.33 17.29
C ILE A 279 -0.91 -1.63 15.80
N ALA A 280 -0.60 -2.88 15.42
CA ALA A 280 -0.70 -3.39 14.06
C ALA A 280 -1.92 -4.30 13.87
N ALA A 281 -2.21 -5.16 14.85
CA ALA A 281 -3.44 -5.94 14.92
C ALA A 281 -3.94 -5.96 16.37
N PRO A 282 -5.20 -5.55 16.63
CA PRO A 282 -5.70 -5.39 18.00
C PRO A 282 -5.92 -6.73 18.69
N GLY A 283 -5.86 -6.74 20.01
CA GLY A 283 -6.18 -7.87 20.87
C GLY A 283 -5.33 -7.90 22.14
N LEU A 284 -5.75 -8.73 23.09
CA LEU A 284 -5.03 -8.99 24.34
C LEU A 284 -4.50 -10.41 24.33
N ALA A 285 -3.25 -10.59 24.69
CA ALA A 285 -2.64 -11.91 24.80
C ALA A 285 -1.68 -11.99 25.98
N ARG A 286 -1.47 -13.19 26.52
CA ARG A 286 -0.36 -13.52 27.44
C ARG A 286 0.32 -14.79 26.99
N GLY A 287 1.61 -14.86 27.23
CA GLY A 287 2.41 -16.03 26.83
C GLY A 287 3.86 -15.87 27.22
N THR A 288 4.71 -16.72 26.67
CA THR A 288 6.15 -16.71 26.91
C THR A 288 6.89 -16.17 25.71
N ALA A 289 7.89 -15.32 25.94
CA ALA A 289 8.75 -14.77 24.92
C ALA A 289 9.46 -15.87 24.14
N VAL A 290 9.29 -15.88 22.84
CA VAL A 290 10.06 -16.71 21.92
C VAL A 290 10.75 -15.78 20.93
N PRO A 291 12.04 -15.46 21.17
CA PRO A 291 12.78 -14.67 20.22
C PRO A 291 12.90 -15.42 18.90
N LEU A 292 12.31 -14.87 17.87
CA LEU A 292 12.58 -15.28 16.52
C LEU A 292 13.88 -14.57 16.09
N GLN A 293 15.00 -15.10 16.51
CA GLN A 293 16.25 -14.65 15.94
C GLN A 293 16.21 -15.06 14.47
N SER A 294 16.09 -14.08 13.60
CA SER A 294 16.61 -14.21 12.25
C SER A 294 18.14 -14.37 12.44
N ALA A 295 18.58 -15.55 12.87
CA ALA A 295 19.97 -15.90 12.68
C ALA A 295 20.18 -15.79 11.18
N ARG A 296 20.77 -14.67 10.74
CA ARG A 296 21.17 -14.54 9.34
C ARG A 296 22.02 -15.77 9.07
N LEU A 297 21.44 -16.69 8.33
CA LEU A 297 22.20 -17.86 7.90
C LEU A 297 23.38 -17.31 7.11
N VAL A 298 24.56 -17.55 7.60
CA VAL A 298 25.79 -17.17 6.94
C VAL A 298 26.09 -18.24 5.92
N ALA A 299 26.43 -17.83 4.72
CA ALA A 299 26.82 -18.73 3.65
C ALA A 299 27.99 -19.64 4.11
N GLY A 300 27.78 -20.92 4.04
CA GLY A 300 28.82 -21.92 4.34
C GLY A 300 29.94 -21.91 3.28
N PRO A 301 31.10 -22.58 3.54
CA PRO A 301 32.17 -22.76 2.57
C PRO A 301 31.67 -23.53 1.33
N ALA A 302 32.43 -23.43 0.23
CA ALA A 302 32.16 -24.25 -0.96
C ALA A 302 32.39 -25.73 -0.64
N LEU A 303 31.46 -26.59 -1.02
CA LEU A 303 31.51 -28.04 -0.74
C LEU A 303 31.99 -28.84 -1.95
N GLY A 304 32.34 -28.20 -3.05
CA GLY A 304 32.78 -28.85 -4.27
C GLY A 304 33.29 -27.89 -5.34
N ASP A 305 33.37 -28.41 -6.56
CA ASP A 305 33.74 -27.62 -7.71
C ASP A 305 32.59 -26.64 -8.15
N PRO A 306 32.83 -25.69 -9.03
CA PRO A 306 31.79 -24.75 -9.47
C PRO A 306 30.57 -25.43 -10.10
N ALA A 307 30.71 -26.59 -10.71
CA ALA A 307 29.59 -27.31 -11.30
C ALA A 307 28.71 -27.94 -10.18
N HIS A 308 29.32 -28.40 -9.09
CA HIS A 308 28.62 -28.91 -7.92
C HIS A 308 27.86 -27.78 -7.21
N GLU A 309 28.48 -26.63 -7.00
CA GLU A 309 27.84 -25.47 -6.35
C GLU A 309 26.68 -24.91 -7.18
N ARG A 310 26.77 -24.91 -8.52
CA ARG A 310 25.62 -24.54 -9.39
C ARG A 310 24.46 -25.50 -9.23
N ARG A 311 24.71 -26.83 -9.18
CA ARG A 311 23.65 -27.80 -8.97
C ARG A 311 22.97 -27.62 -7.61
N ARG A 312 23.75 -27.34 -6.55
CA ARG A 312 23.23 -27.05 -5.22
C ARG A 312 22.33 -25.82 -5.22
N LEU A 313 22.78 -24.71 -5.83
CA LEU A 313 21.95 -23.50 -5.93
C LEU A 313 20.66 -23.74 -6.70
N THR A 314 20.73 -24.47 -7.82
CA THR A 314 19.56 -24.78 -8.66
C THR A 314 18.55 -25.62 -7.88
N ALA A 315 19.01 -26.65 -7.14
CA ALA A 315 18.13 -27.48 -6.32
C ALA A 315 17.48 -26.66 -5.21
N ALA A 316 18.26 -25.89 -4.44
CA ALA A 316 17.74 -25.06 -3.36
C ALA A 316 16.69 -24.04 -3.85
N ARG A 317 16.92 -23.41 -5.00
CA ARG A 317 15.92 -22.51 -5.62
C ARG A 317 14.65 -23.22 -6.04
N ALA A 318 14.74 -24.44 -6.55
CA ALA A 318 13.59 -25.26 -6.90
C ALA A 318 12.77 -25.64 -5.65
N ASP A 319 13.43 -25.98 -4.54
CA ASP A 319 12.76 -26.28 -3.27
C ASP A 319 12.02 -25.06 -2.70
N VAL A 320 12.64 -23.88 -2.76
CA VAL A 320 12.00 -22.62 -2.35
C VAL A 320 10.82 -22.27 -3.27
N ASP A 321 10.95 -22.41 -4.59
CA ASP A 321 9.84 -22.17 -5.53
C ASP A 321 8.63 -23.09 -5.24
N ALA A 322 8.90 -24.37 -4.96
CA ALA A 322 7.87 -25.32 -4.58
C ALA A 322 7.20 -24.96 -3.23
N ALA A 323 7.97 -24.46 -2.27
CA ALA A 323 7.43 -23.99 -0.98
C ALA A 323 6.55 -22.75 -1.16
N LEU A 324 6.99 -21.75 -1.93
CA LEU A 324 6.22 -20.56 -2.27
C LEU A 324 4.95 -20.89 -3.06
N ALA A 325 5.00 -21.86 -3.97
CA ALA A 325 3.83 -22.33 -4.70
C ALA A 325 2.78 -22.95 -3.77
N ARG A 326 3.20 -23.75 -2.78
CA ARG A 326 2.29 -24.31 -1.77
C ARG A 326 1.64 -23.23 -0.90
N LEU A 327 2.39 -22.18 -0.53
CA LEU A 327 1.86 -21.06 0.24
C LEU A 327 0.85 -20.26 -0.57
N ALA A 328 1.11 -20.03 -1.86
CA ALA A 328 0.22 -19.33 -2.77
C ALA A 328 -1.16 -20.01 -2.94
N THR A 329 -1.25 -21.33 -2.75
CA THR A 329 -2.52 -22.08 -2.81
C THR A 329 -3.30 -22.10 -1.50
N ARG A 330 -2.64 -21.82 -0.36
CA ARG A 330 -3.25 -21.85 0.98
C ARG A 330 -3.83 -20.50 1.41
N ASP A 331 -3.33 -19.42 0.86
CA ASP A 331 -3.69 -18.06 1.27
C ASP A 331 -4.16 -17.28 0.03
N ALA A 332 -5.42 -16.85 0.03
CA ALA A 332 -6.03 -16.01 -1.01
C ALA A 332 -5.49 -14.56 -1.03
N GLY A 333 -4.30 -14.33 -0.48
CA GLY A 333 -3.62 -13.03 -0.45
C GLY A 333 -3.07 -12.64 -1.84
N PRO A 334 -3.22 -11.37 -2.26
CA PRO A 334 -2.94 -10.97 -3.63
C PRO A 334 -1.45 -11.03 -3.96
N GLY A 335 -1.07 -11.98 -4.83
CA GLY A 335 0.12 -11.88 -5.69
C GLY A 335 1.52 -11.76 -5.07
N ILE A 336 1.69 -11.77 -3.73
CA ILE A 336 2.99 -11.63 -3.07
C ILE A 336 3.90 -12.81 -3.40
N PHE A 337 3.39 -14.03 -3.27
CA PHE A 337 4.14 -15.23 -3.58
C PHE A 337 4.47 -15.37 -5.07
N ALA A 338 3.59 -14.87 -5.95
CA ALA A 338 3.89 -14.83 -7.38
C ALA A 338 5.03 -13.86 -7.68
N ALA A 339 5.10 -12.71 -6.98
CA ALA A 339 6.20 -11.76 -7.10
C ALA A 339 7.51 -12.35 -6.53
N HIS A 340 7.47 -13.03 -5.38
CA HIS A 340 8.64 -13.73 -4.83
C HIS A 340 9.17 -14.81 -5.78
N ARG A 341 8.29 -15.60 -6.38
CA ARG A 341 8.67 -16.62 -7.36
C ARG A 341 9.31 -16.00 -8.61
N ALA A 342 8.78 -14.86 -9.08
CA ALA A 342 9.37 -14.14 -10.21
C ALA A 342 10.77 -13.58 -9.88
N LEU A 343 10.97 -13.05 -8.66
CA LEU A 343 12.29 -12.61 -8.18
C LEU A 343 13.27 -13.80 -8.02
N LEU A 344 12.81 -14.92 -7.46
CA LEU A 344 13.63 -16.13 -7.32
C LEU A 344 14.09 -16.70 -8.67
N ALA A 345 13.26 -16.52 -9.72
CA ALA A 345 13.54 -16.96 -11.09
C ALA A 345 14.24 -15.89 -11.93
N ASP A 346 14.59 -14.72 -11.36
CA ASP A 346 15.16 -13.60 -12.11
C ASP A 346 16.49 -13.98 -12.78
N PRO A 347 16.59 -13.87 -14.13
CA PRO A 347 17.80 -14.26 -14.86
C PRO A 347 19.03 -13.46 -14.45
N SER A 348 18.87 -12.19 -14.07
CA SER A 348 20.03 -11.34 -13.69
C SER A 348 20.59 -11.73 -12.32
N LEU A 349 19.71 -12.08 -11.35
CA LEU A 349 20.15 -12.61 -10.06
C LEU A 349 20.87 -13.95 -10.22
N VAL A 350 20.30 -14.83 -11.03
CA VAL A 350 20.87 -16.16 -11.31
C VAL A 350 22.22 -16.03 -11.98
N ALA A 351 22.33 -15.23 -13.05
CA ALA A 351 23.60 -15.02 -13.76
C ALA A 351 24.67 -14.38 -12.87
N ALA A 352 24.28 -13.43 -12.00
CA ALA A 352 25.21 -12.84 -11.04
C ALA A 352 25.75 -13.88 -10.03
N ALA A 353 24.87 -14.74 -9.51
CA ALA A 353 25.28 -15.80 -8.60
C ALA A 353 26.16 -16.86 -9.32
N GLU A 354 25.81 -17.25 -10.54
CA GLU A 354 26.59 -18.20 -11.33
C GLU A 354 27.99 -17.68 -11.69
N ALA A 355 28.12 -16.37 -12.00
CA ALA A 355 29.41 -15.74 -12.22
C ALA A 355 30.30 -15.80 -10.98
N ARG A 356 29.75 -15.63 -9.77
CA ARG A 356 30.47 -15.76 -8.51
C ARG A 356 30.86 -17.19 -8.21
N ILE A 357 29.97 -18.14 -8.49
CA ILE A 357 30.31 -19.58 -8.36
C ILE A 357 31.46 -19.93 -9.31
N ALA A 358 31.46 -19.42 -10.55
CA ALA A 358 32.54 -19.63 -11.50
C ALA A 358 33.88 -19.03 -10.98
N ALA A 359 33.83 -17.96 -10.18
CA ALA A 359 34.98 -17.36 -9.51
C ALA A 359 35.39 -18.07 -8.20
N GLY A 360 34.77 -19.19 -7.84
CA GLY A 360 35.13 -20.01 -6.69
C GLY A 360 34.32 -19.75 -5.41
N ALA A 361 33.26 -18.96 -5.48
CA ALA A 361 32.36 -18.76 -4.34
C ALA A 361 31.44 -19.96 -4.09
N SER A 362 31.06 -20.21 -2.83
CA SER A 362 30.01 -21.16 -2.52
C SER A 362 28.66 -20.73 -3.05
N ALA A 363 27.75 -21.65 -3.29
CA ALA A 363 26.37 -21.38 -3.73
C ALA A 363 25.66 -20.34 -2.83
N GLY A 364 25.83 -20.49 -1.49
CA GLY A 364 25.24 -19.56 -0.54
C GLY A 364 25.85 -18.16 -0.59
N ALA A 365 27.19 -18.05 -0.64
CA ALA A 365 27.88 -16.76 -0.73
C ALA A 365 27.55 -16.04 -2.04
N ALA A 366 27.53 -16.77 -3.14
CA ALA A 366 27.19 -16.24 -4.46
C ALA A 366 25.76 -15.70 -4.52
N TRP A 367 24.81 -16.42 -3.94
CA TRP A 367 23.42 -15.99 -3.87
C TRP A 367 23.22 -14.76 -2.96
N ALA A 368 23.80 -14.79 -1.75
CA ALA A 368 23.74 -13.66 -0.81
C ALA A 368 24.34 -12.39 -1.42
N GLU A 369 25.45 -12.51 -2.17
CA GLU A 369 26.07 -11.38 -2.83
C GLU A 369 25.22 -10.82 -3.99
N ALA A 370 24.61 -11.69 -4.80
CA ALA A 370 23.69 -11.30 -5.88
C ALA A 370 22.46 -10.55 -5.32
N ILE A 371 21.83 -11.09 -4.27
CA ILE A 371 20.72 -10.45 -3.57
C ILE A 371 21.17 -9.13 -2.92
N GLY A 372 22.32 -9.10 -2.26
CA GLY A 372 22.85 -7.88 -1.65
C GLY A 372 23.15 -6.77 -2.68
N ALA A 373 23.64 -7.13 -3.86
CA ALA A 373 23.85 -6.18 -4.96
C ALA A 373 22.53 -5.60 -5.47
N ALA A 374 21.51 -6.45 -5.68
CA ALA A 374 20.16 -6.01 -6.04
C ALA A 374 19.52 -5.13 -4.96
N GLY A 375 19.68 -5.50 -3.68
CA GLY A 375 19.17 -4.72 -2.55
C GLY A 375 19.83 -3.35 -2.43
N ARG A 376 21.13 -3.22 -2.75
CA ARG A 376 21.82 -1.91 -2.83
C ARG A 376 21.29 -1.08 -4.00
N ALA A 377 21.12 -1.69 -5.17
CA ALA A 377 20.56 -1.01 -6.32
C ALA A 377 19.12 -0.48 -6.06
N PHE A 378 18.34 -1.18 -5.24
CA PHE A 378 17.03 -0.70 -4.81
C PHE A 378 17.12 0.45 -3.79
N ALA A 379 18.08 0.39 -2.86
CA ALA A 379 18.32 1.48 -1.92
C ALA A 379 18.79 2.76 -2.63
N ASP A 380 19.67 2.62 -3.64
CA ASP A 380 20.20 3.72 -4.43
C ASP A 380 19.13 4.37 -5.34
N ALA A 381 18.02 3.68 -5.63
CA ALA A 381 16.90 4.21 -6.40
C ALA A 381 15.99 5.17 -5.62
N GLY A 382 16.15 5.30 -4.29
CA GLY A 382 15.64 6.43 -3.49
C GLY A 382 14.15 6.45 -3.19
N GLU A 383 13.38 5.39 -3.44
CA GLU A 383 11.94 5.32 -3.15
C GLU A 383 11.65 4.52 -1.87
N ASP A 384 10.85 5.08 -0.97
CA ASP A 384 10.41 4.39 0.27
C ASP A 384 9.75 3.03 0.00
N TYR A 385 9.12 2.89 -1.16
CA TYR A 385 8.52 1.64 -1.62
C TYR A 385 9.55 0.56 -1.96
N LEU A 386 10.73 0.92 -2.49
CA LEU A 386 11.81 -0.02 -2.79
C LEU A 386 12.48 -0.53 -1.49
N ASN A 387 12.43 0.24 -0.41
CA ASN A 387 12.87 -0.20 0.91
C ASN A 387 11.98 -1.33 1.46
N ALA A 388 10.68 -1.31 1.22
CA ALA A 388 9.78 -2.42 1.57
C ALA A 388 10.14 -3.71 0.78
N ARG A 389 10.60 -3.57 -0.47
CA ARG A 389 11.01 -4.70 -1.33
C ARG A 389 12.38 -5.28 -0.98
N ARG A 390 13.21 -4.53 -0.29
CA ARG A 390 14.45 -5.06 0.29
C ARG A 390 14.15 -6.17 1.30
N ALA A 391 13.03 -6.08 2.03
CA ALA A 391 12.58 -7.16 2.90
C ALA A 391 12.24 -8.43 2.12
N ASP A 392 11.57 -8.33 0.97
CA ASP A 392 11.25 -9.47 0.10
C ASP A 392 12.53 -10.16 -0.44
N LEU A 393 13.54 -9.38 -0.84
CA LEU A 393 14.83 -9.92 -1.27
C LEU A 393 15.58 -10.63 -0.13
N LEU A 394 15.59 -10.04 1.06
CA LEU A 394 16.20 -10.66 2.25
C LEU A 394 15.46 -11.94 2.65
N ASP A 395 14.14 -11.99 2.48
CA ASP A 395 13.36 -13.20 2.71
C ASP A 395 13.79 -14.34 1.76
N LEU A 396 13.91 -14.04 0.46
CA LEU A 396 14.40 -15.00 -0.54
C LEU A 396 15.85 -15.44 -0.29
N GLU A 397 16.71 -14.51 0.15
CA GLU A 397 18.09 -14.86 0.56
C GLU A 397 18.08 -15.93 1.64
N GLN A 398 17.35 -15.69 2.73
CA GLN A 398 17.33 -16.58 3.89
C GLN A 398 16.67 -17.92 3.57
N GLN A 399 15.63 -17.96 2.76
CA GLN A 399 14.98 -19.19 2.32
C GLN A 399 15.93 -20.07 1.50
N VAL A 400 16.67 -19.48 0.53
CA VAL A 400 17.63 -20.24 -0.28
C VAL A 400 18.82 -20.69 0.57
N LEU A 401 19.31 -19.89 1.51
CA LEU A 401 20.37 -20.30 2.43
C LEU A 401 19.93 -21.45 3.35
N ALA A 402 18.67 -21.42 3.83
CA ALA A 402 18.09 -22.51 4.61
C ALA A 402 18.01 -23.81 3.80
N ALA A 403 17.53 -23.74 2.57
CA ALA A 403 17.50 -24.89 1.66
C ALA A 403 18.90 -25.45 1.37
N LEU A 404 19.89 -24.58 1.14
CA LEU A 404 21.30 -24.99 0.95
C LEU A 404 21.90 -25.66 2.19
N ALA A 405 21.45 -25.32 3.38
CA ALA A 405 21.85 -25.94 4.65
C ALA A 405 21.09 -27.25 4.94
N GLY A 406 20.16 -27.68 4.08
CA GLY A 406 19.32 -28.87 4.28
C GLY A 406 18.19 -28.64 5.28
N GLY A 407 17.89 -27.38 5.62
CA GLY A 407 16.76 -26.99 6.45
C GLY A 407 15.46 -26.87 5.65
N ASP A 408 14.31 -26.85 6.34
CA ASP A 408 13.02 -26.58 5.71
C ASP A 408 12.98 -25.10 5.28
N PRO A 409 12.78 -24.78 3.99
CA PRO A 409 12.62 -23.41 3.52
C PRO A 409 11.45 -22.66 4.19
N ALA A 410 10.48 -23.39 4.73
CA ALA A 410 9.32 -22.82 5.42
C ALA A 410 9.59 -22.45 6.89
N LEU A 411 10.82 -22.65 7.41
CA LEU A 411 11.22 -22.30 8.79
C LEU A 411 10.14 -22.66 9.83
N GLN A 412 9.74 -23.93 9.89
CA GLN A 412 8.85 -24.42 10.94
C GLN A 412 9.60 -24.42 12.28
N HIS A 413 9.33 -23.43 13.10
CA HIS A 413 9.79 -23.43 14.49
C HIS A 413 8.78 -24.22 15.31
N GLU A 414 9.25 -25.23 16.06
CA GLU A 414 8.46 -25.83 17.13
C GLU A 414 8.24 -24.78 18.23
N LEU A 415 7.10 -24.10 18.16
CA LEU A 415 6.73 -23.09 19.15
C LEU A 415 6.07 -23.76 20.36
N PRO A 416 6.38 -23.31 21.58
CA PRO A 416 5.59 -23.70 22.76
C PRO A 416 4.16 -23.19 22.65
N GLU A 417 3.24 -23.76 23.42
CA GLU A 417 1.89 -23.22 23.52
C GLU A 417 1.92 -21.79 24.10
N HIS A 418 1.07 -20.94 23.57
CA HIS A 418 1.00 -19.53 23.95
C HIS A 418 2.30 -18.75 23.72
N ALA A 419 3.04 -19.04 22.65
CA ALA A 419 4.24 -18.30 22.29
C ALA A 419 3.91 -16.83 21.97
N VAL A 420 4.66 -15.90 22.57
CA VAL A 420 4.73 -14.52 22.12
C VAL A 420 6.00 -14.39 21.29
N VAL A 421 5.83 -14.30 19.98
CA VAL A 421 6.96 -14.18 19.05
C VAL A 421 7.53 -12.78 19.14
N VAL A 422 8.84 -12.67 19.43
CA VAL A 422 9.58 -11.42 19.51
C VAL A 422 10.62 -11.40 18.40
N ALA A 423 10.59 -10.39 17.53
CA ALA A 423 11.53 -10.26 16.41
C ALA A 423 11.97 -8.80 16.21
N ASP A 424 13.07 -8.58 15.47
CA ASP A 424 13.45 -7.24 15.04
C ASP A 424 12.42 -6.69 14.04
N ASP A 425 12.20 -7.43 12.98
CA ASP A 425 11.08 -7.29 12.05
C ASP A 425 10.66 -8.70 11.62
N LEU A 426 9.46 -8.86 11.14
CA LEU A 426 8.94 -10.16 10.73
C LEU A 426 8.64 -10.14 9.22
N LEU A 427 9.09 -11.18 8.54
CA LEU A 427 8.84 -11.36 7.12
C LEU A 427 7.46 -12.02 6.90
N PRO A 428 6.75 -11.73 5.78
CA PRO A 428 5.46 -12.35 5.49
C PRO A 428 5.49 -13.88 5.50
N SER A 429 6.54 -14.49 4.94
CA SER A 429 6.73 -15.94 4.95
C SER A 429 6.91 -16.51 6.36
N GLN A 430 7.62 -15.79 7.22
CA GLN A 430 7.82 -16.18 8.62
C GLN A 430 6.50 -16.16 9.38
N LEU A 431 5.69 -15.08 9.25
CA LEU A 431 4.37 -15.03 9.88
C LEU A 431 3.45 -16.17 9.41
N LEU A 432 3.49 -16.47 8.11
CA LEU A 432 2.67 -17.53 7.51
C LEU A 432 3.12 -18.94 7.93
N ALA A 433 4.40 -19.12 8.22
CA ALA A 433 4.95 -20.37 8.73
C ALA A 433 4.65 -20.61 10.22
N LEU A 434 4.27 -19.58 10.99
CA LEU A 434 3.89 -19.72 12.39
C LEU A 434 2.58 -20.51 12.52
N ASP A 435 2.59 -21.49 13.42
CA ASP A 435 1.37 -22.18 13.81
C ASP A 435 0.46 -21.26 14.63
N ALA A 436 -0.59 -20.73 14.00
CA ALA A 436 -1.53 -19.81 14.61
C ALA A 436 -2.25 -20.38 15.86
N THR A 437 -2.23 -21.69 16.07
CA THR A 437 -2.82 -22.33 17.27
C THR A 437 -1.91 -22.22 18.48
N ARG A 438 -0.60 -22.05 18.27
CA ARG A 438 0.42 -21.97 19.30
C ARG A 438 0.89 -20.55 19.59
N VAL A 439 0.76 -19.64 18.62
CA VAL A 439 1.16 -18.23 18.77
C VAL A 439 0.07 -17.44 19.44
N ALA A 440 0.37 -16.81 20.56
CA ALA A 440 -0.55 -15.94 21.29
C ALA A 440 -0.51 -14.50 20.75
N ALA A 441 0.66 -13.98 20.40
CA ALA A 441 0.86 -12.64 19.85
C ALA A 441 2.22 -12.51 19.16
N VAL A 442 2.38 -11.42 18.40
CA VAL A 442 3.65 -11.01 17.77
C VAL A 442 4.03 -9.62 18.25
N VAL A 443 5.33 -9.44 18.57
CA VAL A 443 5.90 -8.13 18.93
C VAL A 443 7.17 -7.92 18.11
N THR A 444 7.25 -6.80 17.36
CA THR A 444 8.47 -6.46 16.62
C THR A 444 9.11 -5.17 17.13
N ALA A 445 10.45 -5.14 17.12
CA ALA A 445 11.21 -3.96 17.49
C ALA A 445 11.04 -2.82 16.48
N ALA A 446 10.99 -3.16 15.21
CA ALA A 446 10.80 -2.27 14.06
C ALA A 446 9.47 -2.59 13.34
N GLY A 447 9.30 -2.06 12.12
CA GLY A 447 8.12 -2.28 11.29
C GLY A 447 7.04 -1.21 11.48
N GLY A 448 6.01 -1.25 10.62
CA GLY A 448 4.90 -0.30 10.63
C GLY A 448 3.53 -0.98 10.63
N PRO A 449 2.48 -0.31 11.12
CA PRO A 449 1.14 -0.89 11.24
C PRO A 449 0.47 -1.17 9.88
N THR A 450 0.99 -0.59 8.80
CA THR A 450 0.52 -0.77 7.42
C THR A 450 1.37 -1.77 6.63
N ALA A 451 2.39 -2.37 7.25
CA ALA A 451 3.22 -3.39 6.63
C ALA A 451 2.39 -4.64 6.26
N HIS A 452 2.79 -5.35 5.21
CA HIS A 452 2.10 -6.57 4.77
C HIS A 452 1.93 -7.60 5.89
N VAL A 453 2.92 -7.71 6.78
CA VAL A 453 2.86 -8.60 7.96
C VAL A 453 1.75 -8.19 8.93
N ALA A 454 1.58 -6.88 9.15
CA ALA A 454 0.53 -6.34 10.01
C ALA A 454 -0.88 -6.67 9.46
N ILE A 455 -1.06 -6.50 8.16
CA ILE A 455 -2.32 -6.83 7.46
C ILE A 455 -2.62 -8.34 7.56
N LEU A 456 -1.61 -9.18 7.36
CA LEU A 456 -1.75 -10.63 7.48
C LEU A 456 -2.05 -11.08 8.93
N ALA A 457 -1.42 -10.47 9.93
CA ALA A 457 -1.68 -10.74 11.35
C ALA A 457 -3.13 -10.37 11.70
N ALA A 458 -3.59 -9.19 11.27
CA ALA A 458 -4.97 -8.75 11.49
C ALA A 458 -5.99 -9.68 10.81
N ALA A 459 -5.72 -10.12 9.57
CA ALA A 459 -6.59 -11.07 8.85
C ALA A 459 -6.69 -12.43 9.57
N ARG A 460 -5.64 -12.85 10.29
CA ARG A 460 -5.60 -14.08 11.10
C ARG A 460 -6.14 -13.90 12.52
N GLY A 461 -6.51 -12.68 12.92
CA GLY A 461 -6.92 -12.37 14.28
C GLY A 461 -5.81 -12.54 15.31
N LEU A 462 -4.54 -12.42 14.88
CA LEU A 462 -3.37 -12.56 15.72
C LEU A 462 -2.95 -11.19 16.26
N PRO A 463 -3.01 -10.93 17.58
CA PRO A 463 -2.57 -9.66 18.15
C PRO A 463 -1.13 -9.35 17.77
N MET A 464 -0.89 -8.13 17.25
CA MET A 464 0.44 -7.73 16.82
C MET A 464 0.74 -6.29 17.21
N LEU A 465 1.91 -6.10 17.83
CA LEU A 465 2.51 -4.82 18.12
C LEU A 465 3.81 -4.64 17.32
N VAL A 466 4.01 -3.46 16.74
CA VAL A 466 5.20 -3.12 15.95
C VAL A 466 5.89 -1.88 16.54
N ALA A 467 7.11 -1.60 16.09
CA ALA A 467 7.89 -0.44 16.54
C ALA A 467 8.03 -0.36 18.08
N ALA A 468 8.14 -1.50 18.77
CA ALA A 468 8.31 -1.56 20.23
C ALA A 468 9.73 -1.15 20.69
N GLY A 469 10.61 -0.86 19.73
CA GLY A 469 12.02 -0.49 19.99
C GLY A 469 12.94 -1.66 20.29
N PRO A 470 14.27 -1.44 20.28
CA PRO A 470 15.25 -2.51 20.39
C PRO A 470 15.26 -3.24 21.74
N ALA A 471 14.68 -2.65 22.79
CA ALA A 471 14.62 -3.26 24.12
C ALA A 471 13.89 -4.61 24.13
N VAL A 472 12.91 -4.83 23.23
CA VAL A 472 12.19 -6.12 23.14
C VAL A 472 13.09 -7.27 22.72
N LEU A 473 14.16 -7.00 21.95
CA LEU A 473 15.10 -8.02 21.49
C LEU A 473 16.02 -8.57 22.59
N ALA A 474 16.14 -7.82 23.70
CA ALA A 474 16.91 -8.25 24.86
C ALA A 474 16.07 -9.06 25.86
N ILE A 475 14.80 -9.29 25.59
CA ILE A 475 13.93 -10.12 26.44
C ILE A 475 14.41 -11.58 26.33
N ALA A 476 14.73 -12.19 27.47
CA ALA A 476 15.19 -13.57 27.52
C ALA A 476 14.09 -14.56 27.05
N PRO A 477 14.47 -15.64 26.35
CA PRO A 477 13.52 -16.68 25.99
C PRO A 477 12.78 -17.22 27.22
N GLY A 478 11.50 -17.52 27.11
CA GLY A 478 10.66 -18.01 28.20
C GLY A 478 10.20 -16.95 29.20
N THR A 479 10.58 -15.67 29.04
CA THR A 479 10.08 -14.58 29.88
C THR A 479 8.56 -14.42 29.71
N PRO A 480 7.75 -14.38 30.79
CA PRO A 480 6.33 -14.10 30.71
C PRO A 480 6.06 -12.71 30.12
N LEU A 481 5.17 -12.62 29.14
CA LEU A 481 4.78 -11.38 28.49
C LEU A 481 3.25 -11.24 28.46
N ILE A 482 2.77 -10.01 28.72
CA ILE A 482 1.41 -9.60 28.35
C ILE A 482 1.52 -8.63 27.19
N VAL A 483 0.82 -8.93 26.10
CA VAL A 483 0.71 -8.08 24.91
C VAL A 483 -0.68 -7.46 24.88
N ASP A 484 -0.76 -6.16 25.24
CA ASP A 484 -2.00 -5.39 25.16
C ASP A 484 -1.99 -4.58 23.86
N ALA A 485 -2.38 -5.23 22.77
CA ALA A 485 -2.52 -4.58 21.47
C ALA A 485 -3.85 -3.80 21.33
N GLU A 486 -4.64 -3.66 22.38
CA GLU A 486 -5.71 -2.68 22.48
C GLU A 486 -5.19 -1.32 22.96
N ARG A 487 -4.12 -1.32 23.78
CA ARG A 487 -3.49 -0.13 24.38
C ARG A 487 -2.11 0.18 23.83
N GLY A 488 -1.55 -0.68 23.00
CA GLY A 488 -0.20 -0.47 22.42
C GLY A 488 0.92 -0.68 23.42
N SER A 489 0.84 -1.68 24.29
CA SER A 489 1.87 -1.94 25.30
C SER A 489 2.23 -3.40 25.48
N VAL A 490 3.50 -3.64 25.83
CA VAL A 490 4.05 -4.95 26.21
C VAL A 490 4.52 -4.89 27.66
N HIS A 491 3.98 -5.76 28.51
CA HIS A 491 4.43 -5.88 29.90
C HIS A 491 5.41 -7.05 30.00
N VAL A 492 6.63 -6.76 30.42
CA VAL A 492 7.72 -7.74 30.52
C VAL A 492 7.79 -8.28 31.94
N ALA A 493 7.76 -9.59 32.11
CA ALA A 493 7.75 -10.27 33.38
C ALA A 493 6.79 -9.58 34.39
N PRO A 494 5.49 -9.47 34.08
CA PRO A 494 4.50 -8.85 34.94
C PRO A 494 4.42 -9.58 36.29
N GLY A 495 4.04 -8.86 37.34
CA GLY A 495 3.77 -9.47 38.64
C GLY A 495 2.64 -10.50 38.53
N GLU A 496 2.66 -11.50 39.43
CA GLU A 496 1.73 -12.63 39.44
C GLU A 496 0.25 -12.17 39.44
N SER A 497 -0.07 -11.16 40.23
CA SER A 497 -1.43 -10.59 40.28
C SER A 497 -1.92 -10.08 38.92
N VAL A 498 -1.07 -9.34 38.17
CA VAL A 498 -1.43 -8.80 36.83
C VAL A 498 -1.53 -9.91 35.81
N TRP A 499 -0.63 -10.91 35.92
CA TRP A 499 -0.64 -12.10 35.08
C TRP A 499 -1.93 -12.90 35.21
N ASP A 500 -2.37 -13.12 36.45
CA ASP A 500 -3.59 -13.88 36.76
C ASP A 500 -4.85 -13.12 36.39
N GLU A 501 -4.88 -11.81 36.63
CA GLU A 501 -6.00 -10.94 36.21
C GLU A 501 -6.20 -11.00 34.70
N VAL A 502 -5.14 -10.80 33.91
CA VAL A 502 -5.21 -10.90 32.45
C VAL A 502 -5.59 -12.33 32.03
N GLY A 503 -5.10 -13.34 32.71
CA GLY A 503 -5.46 -14.73 32.45
C GLY A 503 -6.94 -15.00 32.67
N ALA A 504 -7.50 -14.56 33.77
CA ALA A 504 -8.92 -14.67 34.07
C ALA A 504 -9.77 -13.91 33.04
N ARG A 505 -9.35 -12.69 32.66
CA ARG A 505 -9.99 -11.90 31.59
C ARG A 505 -10.00 -12.65 30.27
N LEU A 506 -8.88 -13.21 29.83
CA LEU A 506 -8.77 -14.01 28.60
C LEU A 506 -9.62 -15.28 28.64
N ALA A 507 -9.63 -15.99 29.79
CA ALA A 507 -10.46 -17.17 29.98
C ALA A 507 -11.97 -16.82 29.87
N THR A 508 -12.37 -15.72 30.50
CA THR A 508 -13.75 -15.21 30.42
C THR A 508 -14.12 -14.82 28.98
N GLN A 509 -13.22 -14.13 28.27
CA GLN A 509 -13.41 -13.76 26.85
C GLN A 509 -13.53 -15.01 25.96
N ARG A 510 -12.67 -16.01 26.15
CA ARG A 510 -12.74 -17.28 25.39
C ARG A 510 -14.03 -18.04 25.66
N ALA A 511 -14.44 -18.14 26.93
CA ALA A 511 -15.70 -18.77 27.32
C ALA A 511 -16.91 -18.02 26.74
N ALA A 512 -16.88 -16.70 26.75
CA ALA A 512 -17.91 -15.87 26.11
C ALA A 512 -17.95 -16.08 24.61
N ALA A 513 -16.80 -16.05 23.92
CA ALA A 513 -16.70 -16.29 22.47
C ALA A 513 -17.21 -17.68 22.07
N SER A 514 -16.92 -18.70 22.89
CA SER A 514 -17.41 -20.08 22.66
C SER A 514 -18.95 -20.15 22.81
N ARG A 515 -19.51 -19.52 23.84
CA ARG A 515 -20.97 -19.43 24.03
C ARG A 515 -21.63 -18.65 22.90
N ASP A 516 -21.09 -17.48 22.55
CA ASP A 516 -21.59 -16.64 21.46
C ASP A 516 -21.64 -17.41 20.15
N ARG A 517 -20.59 -18.22 19.87
CA ARG A 517 -20.54 -19.08 18.68
C ARG A 517 -21.57 -20.21 18.73
N ALA A 518 -21.75 -20.87 19.87
CA ALA A 518 -22.74 -21.94 20.03
C ALA A 518 -24.16 -21.41 19.81
N GLU A 519 -24.43 -20.18 20.21
CA GLU A 519 -25.74 -19.53 20.09
C GLU A 519 -25.89 -18.68 18.80
N ALA A 520 -24.93 -18.69 17.93
CA ALA A 520 -24.89 -17.79 16.78
C ALA A 520 -26.02 -18.05 15.76
N ALA A 521 -26.51 -19.28 15.68
CA ALA A 521 -27.67 -19.63 14.82
C ALA A 521 -28.97 -18.95 15.28
N ALA A 522 -29.11 -18.63 16.57
CA ALA A 522 -30.33 -17.99 17.11
C ALA A 522 -30.50 -16.56 16.56
N PRO A 523 -31.75 -16.11 16.31
CA PRO A 523 -32.02 -14.74 15.87
C PRO A 523 -31.51 -13.69 16.86
N ALA A 524 -31.08 -12.54 16.32
CA ALA A 524 -30.70 -11.38 17.14
C ALA A 524 -31.94 -10.52 17.41
N SER A 525 -32.53 -10.67 18.59
CA SER A 525 -33.64 -9.83 19.10
C SER A 525 -33.25 -9.25 20.45
N THR A 526 -33.58 -8.01 20.69
CA THR A 526 -33.39 -7.37 22.00
C THR A 526 -34.28 -8.01 23.04
N ARG A 527 -34.04 -7.75 24.34
CA ARG A 527 -34.84 -8.30 25.43
C ARG A 527 -36.31 -7.85 25.40
N ASP A 528 -36.56 -6.65 24.89
CA ASP A 528 -37.91 -6.09 24.67
C ASP A 528 -38.51 -6.49 23.30
N GLY A 529 -37.91 -7.45 22.59
CA GLY A 529 -38.45 -8.11 21.40
C GLY A 529 -38.18 -7.44 20.06
N ARG A 530 -37.40 -6.36 19.98
CA ARG A 530 -37.05 -5.74 18.70
C ARG A 530 -36.06 -6.62 17.93
N ARG A 531 -36.45 -6.99 16.72
CA ARG A 531 -35.60 -7.74 15.79
C ARG A 531 -34.54 -6.85 15.17
N VAL A 532 -33.26 -7.29 15.15
CA VAL A 532 -32.16 -6.67 14.44
C VAL A 532 -31.49 -7.74 13.57
N HIS A 533 -31.45 -7.53 12.28
CA HIS A 533 -30.81 -8.48 11.37
C HIS A 533 -29.30 -8.31 11.39
N VAL A 534 -28.54 -9.42 11.50
CA VAL A 534 -27.09 -9.40 11.45
C VAL A 534 -26.64 -10.11 10.18
N HIS A 535 -26.32 -9.31 9.18
CA HIS A 535 -25.80 -9.71 7.88
C HIS A 535 -24.28 -9.55 7.83
N VAL A 536 -23.67 -10.00 6.74
CA VAL A 536 -22.23 -9.92 6.56
C VAL A 536 -21.85 -9.05 5.35
N ASN A 537 -20.68 -8.44 5.45
CA ASN A 537 -20.00 -7.85 4.32
C ASN A 537 -19.08 -8.90 3.68
N LEU A 538 -19.24 -9.16 2.40
CA LEU A 538 -18.44 -10.10 1.64
C LEU A 538 -17.67 -9.39 0.52
N GLY A 539 -16.44 -9.87 0.26
CA GLY A 539 -15.61 -9.44 -0.85
C GLY A 539 -15.60 -10.50 -1.95
N ALA A 540 -15.10 -11.69 -1.63
CA ALA A 540 -15.10 -12.85 -2.53
C ALA A 540 -16.13 -13.89 -2.07
N GLY A 541 -16.61 -14.73 -3.00
CA GLY A 541 -17.64 -15.71 -2.71
C GLY A 541 -17.22 -16.84 -1.76
N ASP A 542 -15.91 -17.14 -1.71
CA ASP A 542 -15.37 -18.30 -1.01
C ASP A 542 -15.58 -18.27 0.52
N GLU A 543 -15.75 -17.10 1.12
CA GLU A 543 -15.98 -16.93 2.57
C GLU A 543 -17.46 -17.05 2.97
N THR A 544 -18.38 -17.15 2.01
CA THR A 544 -19.83 -17.12 2.26
C THR A 544 -20.30 -18.27 3.15
N ALA A 545 -19.87 -19.50 2.84
CA ALA A 545 -20.27 -20.70 3.60
C ALA A 545 -19.76 -20.63 5.05
N ALA A 546 -18.56 -20.14 5.27
CA ALA A 546 -17.99 -19.92 6.61
C ALA A 546 -18.79 -18.85 7.38
N ALA A 547 -19.18 -17.76 6.73
CA ALA A 547 -20.02 -16.72 7.34
C ALA A 547 -21.40 -17.25 7.75
N VAL A 548 -22.03 -18.07 6.93
CA VAL A 548 -23.30 -18.74 7.24
C VAL A 548 -23.13 -19.68 8.44
N ALA A 549 -22.04 -20.44 8.51
CA ALA A 549 -21.73 -21.31 9.65
C ALA A 549 -21.52 -20.52 10.95
N LEU A 550 -21.07 -19.26 10.87
CA LEU A 550 -20.98 -18.34 12.00
C LEU A 550 -22.32 -17.67 12.36
N GLY A 551 -23.42 -18.06 11.72
CA GLY A 551 -24.76 -17.58 12.03
C GLY A 551 -25.19 -16.31 11.29
N ALA A 552 -24.54 -15.96 10.17
CA ALA A 552 -24.98 -14.86 9.32
C ALA A 552 -26.40 -15.09 8.79
N GLU A 553 -27.22 -14.05 8.83
CA GLU A 553 -28.63 -14.11 8.41
C GLU A 553 -28.82 -13.69 6.96
N GLY A 554 -27.76 -13.21 6.31
CA GLY A 554 -27.71 -12.79 4.93
C GLY A 554 -26.39 -12.08 4.61
N CYS A 555 -26.26 -11.60 3.38
CA CYS A 555 -25.22 -10.69 2.96
C CYS A 555 -25.84 -9.30 2.78
N GLY A 556 -25.50 -8.35 3.64
CA GLY A 556 -25.97 -6.97 3.56
C GLY A 556 -25.14 -6.09 2.63
N LEU A 557 -23.92 -6.55 2.30
CA LEU A 557 -23.06 -5.89 1.34
C LEU A 557 -22.13 -6.90 0.66
N LEU A 558 -22.43 -7.25 -0.59
CA LEU A 558 -21.47 -7.86 -1.48
C LEU A 558 -20.73 -6.75 -2.25
N ARG A 559 -19.43 -6.63 -2.01
CA ARG A 559 -18.58 -5.72 -2.76
C ARG A 559 -18.22 -6.35 -4.10
N THR A 560 -18.45 -5.64 -5.18
CA THR A 560 -18.24 -6.17 -6.53
C THR A 560 -16.89 -5.78 -7.14
N GLU A 561 -16.15 -4.87 -6.52
CA GLU A 561 -14.86 -4.36 -7.02
C GLU A 561 -13.87 -5.47 -7.34
N PHE A 562 -13.89 -6.58 -6.58
CA PHE A 562 -13.00 -7.73 -6.81
C PHE A 562 -13.23 -8.43 -8.15
N LEU A 563 -14.47 -8.36 -8.68
CA LEU A 563 -14.77 -8.92 -9.98
C LEU A 563 -14.21 -8.06 -11.12
N PHE A 564 -14.04 -6.76 -10.87
CA PHE A 564 -13.64 -5.76 -11.86
C PHE A 564 -12.16 -5.37 -11.75
N ALA A 565 -11.59 -5.46 -10.56
CA ALA A 565 -10.19 -5.14 -10.32
C ALA A 565 -9.27 -6.19 -10.95
N ASP A 566 -8.02 -5.80 -11.21
CA ASP A 566 -6.94 -6.69 -11.66
C ASP A 566 -7.19 -7.44 -12.99
N ARG A 567 -8.14 -6.99 -13.81
CA ARG A 567 -8.48 -7.56 -15.13
C ARG A 567 -7.98 -6.68 -16.28
N ALA A 568 -7.75 -7.32 -17.42
CA ALA A 568 -7.41 -6.63 -18.68
C ALA A 568 -8.64 -6.05 -19.38
N GLU A 569 -9.79 -6.70 -19.20
CA GLU A 569 -11.07 -6.36 -19.78
C GLU A 569 -12.15 -6.40 -18.71
N ALA A 570 -13.26 -5.71 -18.94
CA ALA A 570 -14.43 -5.76 -18.05
C ALA A 570 -14.93 -7.22 -17.96
N PRO A 571 -15.37 -7.67 -16.77
CA PRO A 571 -15.98 -8.98 -16.64
C PRO A 571 -17.26 -9.04 -17.47
N THR A 572 -17.43 -10.12 -18.22
CA THR A 572 -18.64 -10.35 -19.00
C THR A 572 -19.88 -10.53 -18.10
N VAL A 573 -21.06 -10.34 -18.66
CA VAL A 573 -22.34 -10.59 -17.95
C VAL A 573 -22.36 -12.01 -17.36
N ALA A 574 -21.90 -13.00 -18.11
CA ALA A 574 -21.88 -14.40 -17.68
C ALA A 574 -20.94 -14.65 -16.49
N GLU A 575 -19.73 -14.05 -16.49
CA GLU A 575 -18.77 -14.16 -15.38
C GLU A 575 -19.31 -13.51 -14.11
N GLN A 576 -19.87 -12.31 -14.22
CA GLN A 576 -20.50 -11.62 -13.10
C GLN A 576 -21.67 -12.42 -12.53
N ALA A 577 -22.58 -12.88 -13.39
CA ALA A 577 -23.73 -13.68 -12.98
C ALA A 577 -23.32 -15.01 -12.33
N ALA A 578 -22.27 -15.66 -12.80
CA ALA A 578 -21.73 -16.86 -12.17
C ALA A 578 -21.23 -16.59 -10.74
N ALA A 579 -20.51 -15.46 -10.53
CA ALA A 579 -20.04 -15.07 -9.23
C ALA A 579 -21.21 -14.74 -8.26
N TYR A 580 -22.20 -14.01 -8.71
CA TYR A 580 -23.37 -13.67 -7.89
C TYR A 580 -24.19 -14.91 -7.54
N ARG A 581 -24.40 -15.83 -8.49
CA ARG A 581 -25.07 -17.12 -8.25
C ARG A 581 -24.32 -17.99 -7.26
N HIS A 582 -22.99 -18.01 -7.31
CA HIS A 582 -22.17 -18.74 -6.35
C HIS A 582 -22.41 -18.26 -4.91
N VAL A 583 -22.40 -16.94 -4.69
CA VAL A 583 -22.71 -16.36 -3.37
C VAL A 583 -24.16 -16.64 -2.95
N ALA A 584 -25.13 -16.46 -3.86
CA ALA A 584 -26.54 -16.71 -3.59
C ALA A 584 -26.80 -18.17 -3.19
N ALA A 585 -26.18 -19.12 -3.89
CA ALA A 585 -26.26 -20.55 -3.58
C ALA A 585 -25.69 -20.87 -2.19
N ALA A 586 -24.52 -20.31 -1.85
CA ALA A 586 -23.87 -20.50 -0.55
C ALA A 586 -24.68 -19.87 0.61
N LEU A 587 -25.47 -18.82 0.34
CA LEU A 587 -26.39 -18.20 1.31
C LEU A 587 -27.64 -19.06 1.56
N GLY A 588 -27.98 -19.98 0.68
CA GLY A 588 -29.09 -20.92 0.89
C GLY A 588 -30.45 -20.23 1.08
N GLY A 589 -30.78 -19.28 0.20
CA GLY A 589 -32.07 -18.53 0.23
C GLY A 589 -32.11 -17.34 1.20
N ARG A 590 -31.02 -17.04 1.91
CA ARG A 590 -30.89 -15.82 2.72
C ARG A 590 -30.72 -14.59 1.85
N PRO A 591 -31.07 -13.37 2.33
CA PRO A 591 -30.90 -12.13 1.59
C PRO A 591 -29.47 -11.91 1.09
N LEU A 592 -29.35 -11.47 -0.18
CA LEU A 592 -28.12 -11.07 -0.83
C LEU A 592 -28.27 -9.63 -1.35
N THR A 593 -27.57 -8.70 -0.75
CA THR A 593 -27.50 -7.31 -1.24
C THR A 593 -26.20 -7.12 -2.01
N VAL A 594 -26.33 -6.91 -3.32
CA VAL A 594 -25.19 -6.68 -4.21
C VAL A 594 -25.06 -5.18 -4.48
N ARG A 595 -23.92 -4.62 -4.12
CA ARG A 595 -23.60 -3.22 -4.45
C ARG A 595 -23.09 -3.15 -5.89
N THR A 596 -23.68 -2.24 -6.68
CA THR A 596 -23.11 -1.92 -7.99
C THR A 596 -21.70 -1.34 -7.81
N LEU A 597 -20.91 -1.41 -8.88
CA LEU A 597 -19.49 -1.08 -8.85
C LEU A 597 -19.20 0.29 -8.24
N ASP A 598 -18.35 0.32 -7.23
CA ASP A 598 -17.80 1.52 -6.59
C ASP A 598 -16.31 1.68 -6.94
N ALA A 599 -16.05 1.97 -8.21
CA ALA A 599 -14.73 2.28 -8.74
C ALA A 599 -14.64 3.74 -9.16
N GLY A 600 -13.44 4.27 -9.21
CA GLY A 600 -13.13 5.65 -9.58
C GLY A 600 -11.62 5.87 -9.66
N SER A 601 -11.18 7.12 -9.73
CA SER A 601 -9.75 7.44 -9.76
C SER A 601 -9.03 7.05 -8.46
N ASP A 602 -9.75 6.90 -7.35
CA ASP A 602 -9.26 6.36 -6.07
C ASP A 602 -9.17 4.82 -6.05
N LYS A 603 -9.91 4.15 -6.95
CA LYS A 603 -9.94 2.70 -7.15
C LYS A 603 -10.00 2.40 -8.65
N PRO A 604 -8.92 2.64 -9.40
CA PRO A 604 -8.94 2.61 -10.85
C PRO A 604 -9.14 1.20 -11.40
N LEU A 605 -9.84 1.12 -12.53
CA LEU A 605 -9.99 -0.09 -13.33
C LEU A 605 -8.99 -0.05 -14.49
N ARG A 606 -8.24 -1.12 -14.68
CA ARG A 606 -7.14 -1.15 -15.66
C ARG A 606 -7.60 -0.97 -17.11
N TYR A 607 -8.78 -1.48 -17.44
CA TYR A 607 -9.39 -1.40 -18.77
C TYR A 607 -10.22 -0.13 -18.98
N LEU A 608 -10.37 0.70 -17.93
CA LEU A 608 -11.10 1.96 -18.00
C LEU A 608 -10.19 3.09 -17.50
N PRO A 609 -9.32 3.64 -18.37
CA PRO A 609 -8.43 4.71 -17.98
C PRO A 609 -9.23 5.97 -17.65
N LEU A 610 -9.15 6.40 -16.41
CA LEU A 610 -9.73 7.66 -15.94
C LEU A 610 -8.63 8.72 -15.88
N PRO A 611 -8.94 10.00 -16.16
CA PRO A 611 -7.98 11.07 -15.96
C PRO A 611 -7.61 11.19 -14.48
N ALA A 612 -6.36 11.57 -14.20
CA ALA A 612 -5.94 11.85 -12.83
C ALA A 612 -6.74 13.04 -12.27
N GLU A 613 -7.28 12.87 -11.09
CA GLU A 613 -8.07 13.88 -10.38
C GLU A 613 -7.33 14.38 -9.14
N PRO A 614 -7.31 15.68 -8.85
CA PRO A 614 -6.67 16.22 -7.65
C PRO A 614 -7.26 15.66 -6.33
N ASN A 615 -8.54 15.31 -6.35
CA ASN A 615 -9.26 14.74 -5.21
C ASN A 615 -10.06 13.51 -5.65
N PRO A 616 -9.42 12.35 -5.86
CA PRO A 616 -10.07 11.17 -6.44
C PRO A 616 -11.30 10.69 -5.68
N ALA A 617 -11.28 10.77 -4.34
CA ALA A 617 -12.42 10.37 -3.51
C ALA A 617 -13.67 11.26 -3.70
N LEU A 618 -13.50 12.50 -4.19
CA LEU A 618 -14.57 13.45 -4.49
C LEU A 618 -14.92 13.50 -5.97
N GLY A 619 -14.21 12.75 -6.80
CA GLY A 619 -14.28 12.80 -8.25
C GLY A 619 -15.32 11.86 -8.87
N LEU A 620 -14.96 11.34 -10.04
CA LEU A 620 -15.77 10.42 -10.83
C LEU A 620 -15.65 9.00 -10.28
N ARG A 621 -16.55 8.62 -9.37
CA ARG A 621 -16.58 7.26 -8.76
C ARG A 621 -18.02 6.78 -8.54
N GLY A 622 -18.15 5.46 -8.29
CA GLY A 622 -19.43 4.82 -7.98
C GLY A 622 -20.45 5.02 -9.08
N LEU A 623 -21.66 5.40 -8.70
CA LEU A 623 -22.74 5.61 -9.66
C LEU A 623 -22.39 6.65 -10.74
N ARG A 624 -21.67 7.72 -10.40
CA ARG A 624 -21.29 8.76 -11.37
C ARG A 624 -20.45 8.17 -12.53
N LEU A 625 -19.56 7.21 -12.18
CA LEU A 625 -18.80 6.45 -13.18
C LEU A 625 -19.72 5.57 -14.01
N GLY A 626 -20.65 4.86 -13.35
CA GLY A 626 -21.61 3.99 -14.02
C GLY A 626 -22.51 4.73 -15.02
N LEU A 627 -23.00 5.91 -14.66
CA LEU A 627 -23.82 6.76 -15.57
C LEU A 627 -23.01 7.30 -16.74
N ARG A 628 -21.72 7.60 -16.54
CA ARG A 628 -20.83 8.00 -17.64
C ARG A 628 -20.44 6.83 -18.56
N HIS A 629 -20.47 5.62 -18.05
CA HIS A 629 -20.18 4.39 -18.80
C HIS A 629 -21.38 3.44 -18.74
N PRO A 630 -22.50 3.78 -19.41
CA PRO A 630 -23.78 3.07 -19.26
C PRO A 630 -23.74 1.61 -19.70
N ALA A 631 -22.80 1.22 -20.58
CA ALA A 631 -22.58 -0.18 -20.93
C ALA A 631 -22.08 -0.99 -19.71
N LEU A 632 -21.10 -0.47 -18.96
CA LEU A 632 -20.57 -1.13 -17.78
C LEU A 632 -21.63 -1.34 -16.68
N LEU A 633 -22.40 -0.29 -16.39
CA LEU A 633 -23.53 -0.39 -15.46
C LEU A 633 -24.61 -1.35 -16.00
N GLY A 634 -24.91 -1.26 -17.29
CA GLY A 634 -25.90 -2.09 -17.95
C GLY A 634 -25.56 -3.58 -17.87
N ASP A 635 -24.33 -3.95 -18.17
CA ASP A 635 -23.85 -5.34 -18.10
C ASP A 635 -23.94 -5.88 -16.66
N GLN A 636 -23.65 -5.03 -15.67
CA GLN A 636 -23.79 -5.41 -14.25
C GLN A 636 -25.26 -5.61 -13.86
N LEU A 637 -26.17 -4.73 -14.29
CA LEU A 637 -27.60 -4.91 -14.06
C LEU A 637 -28.14 -6.16 -14.74
N ASP A 638 -27.67 -6.44 -15.95
CA ASP A 638 -28.01 -7.65 -16.69
C ASP A 638 -27.56 -8.93 -15.98
N ALA A 639 -26.33 -8.93 -15.45
CA ALA A 639 -25.79 -10.04 -14.67
C ALA A 639 -26.58 -10.28 -13.36
N LEU A 640 -27.01 -9.22 -12.71
CA LEU A 640 -27.84 -9.31 -11.49
C LEU A 640 -29.21 -9.92 -11.80
N LEU A 641 -29.81 -9.59 -12.94
CA LEU A 641 -31.10 -10.15 -13.39
C LEU A 641 -31.01 -11.64 -13.78
N GLU A 642 -29.81 -12.18 -13.97
CA GLU A 642 -29.60 -13.63 -14.15
C GLU A 642 -29.54 -14.44 -12.85
N VAL A 643 -29.49 -13.78 -11.70
CA VAL A 643 -29.54 -14.46 -10.39
C VAL A 643 -30.98 -14.84 -10.09
N GLU A 644 -31.23 -16.14 -9.89
CA GLU A 644 -32.57 -16.66 -9.59
C GLU A 644 -32.85 -16.57 -8.09
N GLY A 645 -34.09 -16.24 -7.73
CA GLY A 645 -34.57 -16.20 -6.34
C GLY A 645 -35.03 -14.81 -5.91
N GLU A 646 -35.91 -14.78 -4.89
CA GLU A 646 -36.51 -13.55 -4.35
C GLU A 646 -35.60 -12.81 -3.35
N ALA A 647 -34.45 -13.37 -3.02
CA ALA A 647 -33.58 -12.86 -1.96
C ALA A 647 -32.55 -11.82 -2.44
N LEU A 648 -32.47 -11.56 -3.76
CA LEU A 648 -31.55 -10.58 -4.33
C LEU A 648 -32.05 -9.15 -4.10
N ARG A 649 -31.16 -8.27 -3.67
CA ARG A 649 -31.33 -6.82 -3.57
C ARG A 649 -30.20 -6.12 -4.27
N VAL A 650 -30.49 -5.01 -4.95
CA VAL A 650 -29.48 -4.18 -5.64
C VAL A 650 -29.24 -2.92 -4.82
N LEU A 651 -27.99 -2.56 -4.57
CA LEU A 651 -27.60 -1.39 -3.79
C LEU A 651 -26.72 -0.47 -4.64
N VAL A 652 -27.08 0.82 -4.72
CA VAL A 652 -26.38 1.81 -5.55
C VAL A 652 -25.51 2.72 -4.68
N PRO A 653 -24.18 2.77 -4.91
CA PRO A 653 -23.24 3.59 -4.14
C PRO A 653 -23.17 5.02 -4.65
N MET A 654 -22.67 5.94 -3.81
CA MET A 654 -22.29 7.32 -4.15
C MET A 654 -23.41 8.19 -4.71
N VAL A 655 -24.66 7.86 -4.42
CA VAL A 655 -25.83 8.63 -4.85
C VAL A 655 -25.88 9.97 -4.12
N THR A 656 -26.08 11.03 -4.87
CA THR A 656 -26.19 12.42 -4.36
C THR A 656 -27.55 13.01 -4.66
N ASP A 657 -28.06 12.75 -5.85
CA ASP A 657 -29.33 13.28 -6.34
C ASP A 657 -30.37 12.19 -6.56
N ARG A 658 -31.61 12.52 -6.29
CA ARG A 658 -32.75 11.64 -6.50
C ARG A 658 -32.93 11.19 -7.95
N SER A 659 -32.57 12.07 -8.89
CA SER A 659 -32.59 11.78 -10.33
C SER A 659 -31.68 10.63 -10.70
N GLU A 660 -30.48 10.55 -10.09
CA GLU A 660 -29.51 9.47 -10.30
C GLU A 660 -30.11 8.11 -9.94
N LEU A 661 -30.76 8.01 -8.77
CA LEU A 661 -31.43 6.76 -8.33
C LEU A 661 -32.57 6.36 -9.28
N ARG A 662 -33.38 7.34 -9.74
CA ARG A 662 -34.48 7.11 -10.67
C ARG A 662 -33.99 6.64 -12.04
N GLU A 663 -32.87 7.14 -12.51
CA GLU A 663 -32.24 6.70 -13.76
C GLU A 663 -31.83 5.23 -13.68
N VAL A 664 -31.17 4.84 -12.58
CA VAL A 664 -30.82 3.41 -12.35
C VAL A 664 -32.07 2.56 -12.23
N ARG A 665 -33.10 3.03 -11.52
CA ARG A 665 -34.37 2.28 -11.39
C ARG A 665 -35.01 2.06 -12.75
N ALA A 666 -35.11 3.09 -13.58
CA ALA A 666 -35.67 3.00 -14.93
C ALA A 666 -34.87 2.02 -15.82
N ALA A 667 -33.55 2.06 -15.72
CA ALA A 667 -32.64 1.15 -16.43
C ALA A 667 -32.85 -0.30 -15.96
N LEU A 668 -32.92 -0.55 -14.64
CA LEU A 668 -33.15 -1.88 -14.06
C LEU A 668 -34.51 -2.45 -14.45
N GLU A 669 -35.59 -1.67 -14.32
CA GLU A 669 -36.95 -2.07 -14.69
C GLU A 669 -37.10 -2.36 -16.20
N SER A 670 -36.46 -1.53 -17.05
CA SER A 670 -36.45 -1.75 -18.49
C SER A 670 -35.79 -3.06 -18.86
N ARG A 671 -34.64 -3.35 -18.24
CA ARG A 671 -33.88 -4.59 -18.47
C ARG A 671 -34.60 -5.83 -17.92
N ALA A 672 -35.20 -5.71 -16.74
CA ALA A 672 -36.03 -6.75 -16.14
C ALA A 672 -37.21 -7.14 -17.05
N ARG A 673 -37.93 -6.13 -17.56
CA ARG A 673 -39.03 -6.32 -18.52
C ARG A 673 -38.57 -6.99 -19.82
N ALA A 674 -37.45 -6.52 -20.37
CA ALA A 674 -36.89 -7.08 -21.62
C ALA A 674 -36.52 -8.56 -21.47
N ARG A 675 -36.18 -9.00 -20.24
CA ARG A 675 -35.83 -10.41 -19.92
C ARG A 675 -37.00 -11.25 -19.38
N GLY A 676 -38.15 -10.64 -19.17
CA GLY A 676 -39.28 -11.30 -18.50
C GLY A 676 -38.99 -11.72 -17.09
N ARG A 677 -38.11 -10.99 -16.38
CA ARG A 677 -37.69 -11.26 -15.02
C ARG A 677 -38.36 -10.29 -14.02
N PRO A 678 -38.60 -10.70 -12.78
CA PRO A 678 -39.01 -9.76 -11.72
C PRO A 678 -37.90 -8.73 -11.48
N CYS A 679 -38.28 -7.50 -11.23
CA CYS A 679 -37.33 -6.44 -10.86
C CYS A 679 -36.94 -6.62 -9.39
N PRO A 680 -35.65 -6.81 -9.04
CA PRO A 680 -35.22 -6.92 -7.65
C PRO A 680 -35.38 -5.58 -6.92
N PRO A 681 -35.57 -5.59 -5.59
CA PRO A 681 -35.57 -4.38 -4.78
C PRO A 681 -34.29 -3.55 -4.98
N LEU A 682 -34.48 -2.25 -5.19
CA LEU A 682 -33.41 -1.28 -5.40
C LEU A 682 -33.24 -0.39 -4.16
N GLY A 683 -32.07 -0.46 -3.53
CA GLY A 683 -31.69 0.37 -2.39
C GLY A 683 -30.67 1.43 -2.78
N VAL A 684 -30.54 2.41 -1.92
CA VAL A 684 -29.54 3.49 -2.04
C VAL A 684 -28.55 3.41 -0.89
N MET A 685 -27.26 3.51 -1.22
CA MET A 685 -26.22 3.67 -0.18
C MET A 685 -26.16 5.14 0.22
N ILE A 686 -26.52 5.39 1.47
CA ILE A 686 -26.44 6.73 2.08
C ILE A 686 -25.04 6.89 2.68
N GLU A 687 -24.17 7.49 1.89
CA GLU A 687 -22.75 7.65 2.25
C GLU A 687 -22.20 9.04 1.91
N THR A 688 -23.05 9.92 1.39
CA THR A 688 -22.75 11.35 1.26
C THR A 688 -23.62 12.15 2.23
N PRO A 689 -23.12 13.26 2.80
CA PRO A 689 -23.96 14.15 3.62
C PRO A 689 -25.19 14.66 2.87
N ALA A 690 -25.09 14.88 1.55
CA ALA A 690 -26.20 15.30 0.71
C ALA A 690 -27.32 14.26 0.69
N SER A 691 -27.00 12.98 0.48
CA SER A 691 -28.01 11.91 0.51
C SER A 691 -28.63 11.72 1.90
N ALA A 692 -27.81 11.82 2.97
CA ALA A 692 -28.29 11.72 4.34
C ALA A 692 -29.29 12.86 4.71
N LEU A 693 -28.96 14.09 4.28
CA LEU A 693 -29.85 15.25 4.49
C LEU A 693 -31.16 15.18 3.69
N GLN A 694 -31.17 14.42 2.59
CA GLN A 694 -32.33 14.22 1.74
C GLN A 694 -32.96 12.81 1.89
N ALA A 695 -32.69 12.13 2.98
CA ALA A 695 -33.10 10.74 3.19
C ALA A 695 -34.61 10.51 3.02
N GLU A 696 -35.45 11.48 3.40
CA GLU A 696 -36.91 11.42 3.21
C GLU A 696 -37.31 11.35 1.73
N LEU A 697 -36.55 11.99 0.86
CA LEU A 697 -36.79 11.96 -0.58
C LEU A 697 -36.35 10.63 -1.19
N PHE A 698 -35.19 10.12 -0.75
CA PHE A 698 -34.71 8.81 -1.19
C PHE A 698 -35.61 7.66 -0.71
N ALA A 699 -36.12 7.73 0.53
CA ALA A 699 -37.02 6.71 1.05
C ALA A 699 -38.34 6.56 0.27
N ARG A 700 -38.73 7.57 -0.53
CA ARG A 700 -39.88 7.48 -1.44
C ARG A 700 -39.59 6.65 -2.69
N ASP A 701 -38.35 6.71 -3.19
CA ASP A 701 -37.95 6.07 -4.44
C ASP A 701 -37.16 4.77 -4.23
N ALA A 702 -36.56 4.56 -3.08
CA ALA A 702 -35.82 3.34 -2.73
C ALA A 702 -36.72 2.33 -2.02
N ASP A 703 -36.34 1.05 -2.15
CA ASP A 703 -37.01 -0.05 -1.42
C ASP A 703 -36.39 -0.31 -0.05
N PHE A 704 -35.13 0.08 0.15
CA PHE A 704 -34.40 0.08 1.41
C PHE A 704 -33.28 1.12 1.39
N LEU A 705 -32.77 1.48 2.57
CA LEU A 705 -31.63 2.40 2.74
C LEU A 705 -30.49 1.64 3.41
N SER A 706 -29.25 1.82 2.92
CA SER A 706 -28.05 1.25 3.55
C SER A 706 -27.02 2.35 3.80
N ILE A 707 -26.57 2.50 5.05
CA ILE A 707 -25.68 3.59 5.44
C ILE A 707 -24.24 3.13 5.33
N GLY A 708 -23.47 3.75 4.43
CA GLY A 708 -22.02 3.55 4.23
C GLY A 708 -21.21 4.43 5.16
N THR A 709 -21.03 4.04 6.43
CA THR A 709 -20.46 4.92 7.47
C THR A 709 -19.02 5.34 7.21
N ASN A 710 -18.24 4.59 6.43
CA ASN A 710 -16.85 4.93 6.13
C ASN A 710 -16.76 6.20 5.28
N ASP A 711 -17.47 6.23 4.16
CA ASP A 711 -17.50 7.38 3.26
C ASP A 711 -18.34 8.53 3.86
N LEU A 712 -19.44 8.20 4.56
CA LEU A 712 -20.23 9.20 5.28
C LEU A 712 -19.39 9.97 6.31
N ALA A 713 -18.57 9.27 7.10
CA ALA A 713 -17.67 9.90 8.07
C ALA A 713 -16.59 10.73 7.37
N GLN A 714 -15.95 10.17 6.33
CA GLN A 714 -14.94 10.86 5.54
C GLN A 714 -15.43 12.20 5.00
N TYR A 715 -16.60 12.21 4.38
CA TYR A 715 -17.18 13.42 3.78
C TYR A 715 -17.78 14.40 4.80
N THR A 716 -18.35 13.88 5.89
CA THR A 716 -18.91 14.73 6.95
C THR A 716 -17.82 15.45 7.73
N LEU A 717 -16.72 14.77 8.03
CA LEU A 717 -15.61 15.32 8.83
C LEU A 717 -14.53 15.96 7.95
N ALA A 718 -14.67 15.90 6.61
CA ALA A 718 -13.69 16.41 5.66
C ALA A 718 -12.27 15.86 5.91
N MET A 719 -12.16 14.58 6.24
CA MET A 719 -10.90 13.89 6.54
C MET A 719 -10.71 12.74 5.58
N ASP A 720 -9.57 12.72 4.89
CA ASP A 720 -9.20 11.61 4.03
C ASP A 720 -8.71 10.43 4.86
N ARG A 721 -9.40 9.29 4.76
CA ARG A 721 -9.03 8.04 5.44
C ARG A 721 -7.69 7.45 4.99
N GLN A 722 -7.17 7.87 3.83
CA GLN A 722 -5.86 7.46 3.33
C GLN A 722 -4.74 8.33 3.87
N ASN A 723 -5.05 9.51 4.42
CA ASN A 723 -4.07 10.38 5.03
C ASN A 723 -3.67 9.86 6.42
N ALA A 724 -2.42 9.41 6.58
CA ALA A 724 -1.91 8.80 7.81
C ALA A 724 -2.04 9.69 9.05
N ALA A 725 -1.99 11.02 8.89
CA ALA A 725 -2.14 11.97 10.00
C ALA A 725 -3.61 12.18 10.41
N LEU A 726 -4.56 11.98 9.50
CA LEU A 726 -5.99 12.21 9.74
C LEU A 726 -6.76 10.92 10.04
N ALA A 727 -6.36 9.79 9.46
CA ALA A 727 -7.03 8.50 9.64
C ALA A 727 -7.28 8.10 11.11
N PRO A 728 -6.35 8.33 12.07
CA PRO A 728 -6.60 8.04 13.49
C PRO A 728 -7.68 8.93 14.14
N ARG A 729 -8.00 10.07 13.52
CA ARG A 729 -9.02 11.02 13.99
C ARG A 729 -10.39 10.77 13.34
N LEU A 730 -10.43 9.95 12.29
CA LEU A 730 -11.65 9.63 11.55
C LEU A 730 -12.43 8.55 12.29
N ASP A 731 -13.34 8.96 13.16
CA ASP A 731 -14.22 8.06 13.92
C ASP A 731 -15.69 8.31 13.58
N ALA A 732 -16.37 7.28 13.09
CA ALA A 732 -17.78 7.34 12.70
C ALA A 732 -18.75 7.47 13.90
N LEU A 733 -18.27 7.30 15.16
CA LEU A 733 -19.02 7.65 16.38
C LEU A 733 -19.06 9.15 16.65
N HIS A 734 -18.48 9.99 15.77
CA HIS A 734 -18.59 11.44 15.91
C HIS A 734 -20.07 11.89 15.87
N PRO A 735 -20.52 12.78 16.80
CA PRO A 735 -21.94 13.17 16.90
C PRO A 735 -22.52 13.73 15.60
N ALA A 736 -21.75 14.42 14.77
CA ALA A 736 -22.18 14.89 13.44
C ALA A 736 -22.59 13.74 12.52
N VAL A 737 -21.82 12.64 12.52
CA VAL A 737 -22.14 11.45 11.73
C VAL A 737 -23.36 10.72 12.30
N LEU A 738 -23.43 10.58 13.63
CA LEU A 738 -24.55 9.94 14.33
C LEU A 738 -25.88 10.70 14.08
N ARG A 739 -25.86 12.03 14.02
CA ARG A 739 -27.03 12.85 13.66
C ARG A 739 -27.51 12.58 12.24
N LEU A 740 -26.60 12.38 11.29
CA LEU A 740 -26.97 11.98 9.93
C LEU A 740 -27.58 10.58 9.91
N ILE A 741 -26.99 9.62 10.64
CA ILE A 741 -27.55 8.27 10.80
C ILE A 741 -28.96 8.32 11.41
N ALA A 742 -29.15 9.10 12.47
CA ALA A 742 -30.46 9.29 13.12
C ALA A 742 -31.52 9.83 12.14
N ARG A 743 -31.14 10.78 11.31
CA ARG A 743 -32.02 11.34 10.27
C ARG A 743 -32.41 10.29 9.25
N VAL A 744 -31.47 9.51 8.75
CA VAL A 744 -31.73 8.43 7.79
C VAL A 744 -32.65 7.36 8.39
N ALA A 745 -32.37 6.93 9.62
CA ALA A 745 -33.19 5.94 10.31
C ALA A 745 -34.63 6.46 10.55
N THR A 746 -34.77 7.74 10.88
CA THR A 746 -36.08 8.39 11.04
C THR A 746 -36.85 8.45 9.71
N ALA A 747 -36.17 8.80 8.62
CA ALA A 747 -36.77 8.87 7.28
C ALA A 747 -37.21 7.48 6.79
N GLY A 748 -36.38 6.44 6.98
CA GLY A 748 -36.72 5.06 6.64
C GLY A 748 -37.95 4.57 7.41
N ARG A 749 -37.96 4.78 8.73
CA ARG A 749 -39.09 4.42 9.58
C ARG A 749 -40.38 5.11 9.15
N ALA A 750 -40.33 6.41 8.87
CA ALA A 750 -41.49 7.19 8.42
C ALA A 750 -42.06 6.70 7.07
N ALA A 751 -41.20 6.17 6.22
CA ALA A 751 -41.55 5.62 4.91
C ALA A 751 -41.80 4.10 4.94
N GLY A 752 -41.69 3.44 6.09
CA GLY A 752 -41.82 1.98 6.22
C GLY A 752 -40.72 1.20 5.47
N LYS A 753 -39.56 1.80 5.31
CA LYS A 753 -38.39 1.20 4.61
C LYS A 753 -37.34 0.74 5.59
N PRO A 754 -36.77 -0.47 5.43
CA PRO A 754 -35.70 -0.95 6.31
C PRO A 754 -34.44 -0.12 6.13
N VAL A 755 -33.74 0.10 7.23
CA VAL A 755 -32.47 0.85 7.26
C VAL A 755 -31.36 -0.06 7.77
N ALA A 756 -30.35 -0.25 6.92
CA ALA A 756 -29.14 -1.01 7.22
C ALA A 756 -27.94 -0.09 7.47
N VAL A 757 -26.95 -0.59 8.23
CA VAL A 757 -25.60 0.00 8.30
C VAL A 757 -24.60 -1.05 7.82
N CYS A 758 -23.76 -0.70 6.82
CA CYS A 758 -22.80 -1.62 6.22
C CYS A 758 -21.34 -1.16 6.28
N GLY A 759 -21.07 0.03 6.85
CA GLY A 759 -19.71 0.50 7.09
C GLY A 759 -19.06 -0.11 8.33
N GLY A 760 -17.81 0.28 8.61
CA GLY A 760 -17.02 -0.22 9.74
C GLY A 760 -17.70 -0.07 11.10
N LEU A 761 -18.53 0.96 11.26
CA LEU A 761 -19.28 1.22 12.48
C LEU A 761 -20.23 0.07 12.86
N ALA A 762 -20.83 -0.63 11.89
CA ALA A 762 -21.68 -1.80 12.15
C ALA A 762 -20.94 -2.94 12.85
N SER A 763 -19.62 -3.02 12.64
CA SER A 763 -18.73 -4.05 13.22
C SER A 763 -18.12 -3.61 14.56
N ASP A 764 -18.39 -2.38 15.04
CA ASP A 764 -17.90 -1.88 16.32
C ASP A 764 -18.87 -2.26 17.44
N PRO A 765 -18.49 -3.15 18.39
CA PRO A 765 -19.36 -3.56 19.50
C PRO A 765 -19.83 -2.39 20.37
N GLU A 766 -19.04 -1.31 20.52
CA GLU A 766 -19.42 -0.12 21.28
C GLU A 766 -20.52 0.69 20.57
N ALA A 767 -20.58 0.63 19.23
CA ALA A 767 -21.57 1.35 18.43
C ALA A 767 -22.94 0.67 18.36
N VAL A 768 -23.01 -0.67 18.53
CA VAL A 768 -24.26 -1.44 18.36
C VAL A 768 -25.42 -0.89 19.18
N PRO A 769 -25.27 -0.55 20.49
CA PRO A 769 -26.37 0.02 21.27
C PRO A 769 -26.88 1.35 20.69
N VAL A 770 -25.97 2.19 20.21
CA VAL A 770 -26.32 3.48 19.60
C VAL A 770 -27.07 3.26 18.28
N LEU A 771 -26.57 2.40 17.39
CA LEU A 771 -27.22 2.13 16.11
C LEU A 771 -28.64 1.56 16.29
N ILE A 772 -28.83 0.63 17.23
CA ILE A 772 -30.14 0.12 17.58
C ILE A 772 -31.03 1.25 18.13
N GLY A 773 -30.50 2.07 19.03
CA GLY A 773 -31.23 3.19 19.62
C GLY A 773 -31.65 4.25 18.60
N LEU A 774 -30.84 4.52 17.59
CA LEU A 774 -31.17 5.41 16.48
C LEU A 774 -32.24 4.82 15.54
N GLY A 775 -32.48 3.51 15.58
CA GLY A 775 -33.54 2.89 14.80
C GLY A 775 -33.06 2.09 13.61
N VAL A 776 -31.79 1.68 13.57
CA VAL A 776 -31.24 0.79 12.52
C VAL A 776 -31.84 -0.61 12.66
N ASP A 777 -32.22 -1.23 11.53
CA ASP A 777 -32.89 -2.54 11.48
C ASP A 777 -31.92 -3.68 11.11
N GLU A 778 -30.84 -3.37 10.40
CA GLU A 778 -29.89 -4.33 9.88
C GLU A 778 -28.45 -3.85 10.09
N LEU A 779 -27.61 -4.73 10.64
CA LEU A 779 -26.17 -4.54 10.79
C LEU A 779 -25.44 -5.48 9.82
N SER A 780 -24.72 -4.95 8.84
CA SER A 780 -23.89 -5.72 7.92
C SER A 780 -22.43 -5.61 8.35
N VAL A 781 -21.87 -6.73 8.81
CA VAL A 781 -20.67 -6.77 9.63
C VAL A 781 -19.58 -7.68 9.04
N VAL A 782 -18.37 -7.61 9.61
CA VAL A 782 -17.31 -8.58 9.30
C VAL A 782 -17.73 -9.97 9.77
N PRO A 783 -17.57 -11.04 8.96
CA PRO A 783 -18.06 -12.39 9.28
C PRO A 783 -17.66 -12.92 10.66
N SER A 784 -16.41 -12.71 11.09
CA SER A 784 -15.88 -13.18 12.37
C SER A 784 -16.60 -12.58 13.60
N LEU A 785 -17.25 -11.42 13.45
CA LEU A 785 -17.93 -10.72 14.54
C LEU A 785 -19.41 -11.07 14.68
N VAL A 786 -20.00 -11.81 13.73
CA VAL A 786 -21.43 -12.17 13.75
C VAL A 786 -21.86 -12.80 15.08
N PRO A 787 -21.19 -13.83 15.63
CA PRO A 787 -21.61 -14.44 16.89
C PRO A 787 -21.65 -13.44 18.05
N ARG A 788 -20.58 -12.63 18.19
CA ARG A 788 -20.44 -11.64 19.25
C ARG A 788 -21.51 -10.54 19.15
N LEU A 789 -21.75 -10.00 17.96
CA LEU A 789 -22.71 -8.91 17.79
C LEU A 789 -24.15 -9.39 18.00
N LYS A 790 -24.48 -10.60 17.56
CA LYS A 790 -25.79 -11.22 17.87
C LYS A 790 -25.97 -11.42 19.38
N ALA A 791 -24.94 -11.84 20.08
CA ALA A 791 -24.96 -11.97 21.53
C ALA A 791 -25.13 -10.62 22.23
N ILE A 792 -24.47 -9.55 21.74
CA ILE A 792 -24.66 -8.20 22.26
C ILE A 792 -26.12 -7.76 22.06
N VAL A 793 -26.67 -7.88 20.85
CA VAL A 793 -28.06 -7.51 20.55
C VAL A 793 -29.04 -8.19 21.52
N ARG A 794 -28.88 -9.50 21.78
CA ARG A 794 -29.75 -10.26 22.68
C ARG A 794 -29.70 -9.79 24.14
N ARG A 795 -28.62 -9.10 24.55
CA ARG A 795 -28.48 -8.53 25.90
C ARG A 795 -29.04 -7.13 26.04
N LEU A 796 -29.29 -6.44 24.92
CA LEU A 796 -29.77 -5.06 24.90
C LEU A 796 -31.27 -4.96 25.11
N ASP A 797 -31.71 -3.80 25.56
CA ASP A 797 -33.08 -3.33 25.57
C ASP A 797 -33.17 -2.13 24.62
N ALA A 798 -34.08 -2.19 23.64
CA ALA A 798 -34.13 -1.18 22.59
C ALA A 798 -34.55 0.20 23.11
N ALA A 799 -35.42 0.24 24.13
CA ALA A 799 -35.81 1.50 24.75
C ALA A 799 -34.64 2.15 25.52
N ALA A 800 -33.83 1.34 26.18
CA ALA A 800 -32.63 1.83 26.85
C ALA A 800 -31.59 2.31 25.82
N CYS A 801 -31.42 1.59 24.72
CA CYS A 801 -30.56 2.00 23.59
C CYS A 801 -31.02 3.34 23.00
N ASN A 802 -32.31 3.58 22.87
CA ASN A 802 -32.86 4.85 22.35
C ASN A 802 -32.47 6.03 23.25
N ARG A 803 -32.62 5.88 24.58
CA ARG A 803 -32.19 6.92 25.53
C ARG A 803 -30.68 7.19 25.41
N LEU A 804 -29.87 6.14 25.37
CA LEU A 804 -28.43 6.24 25.22
C LEU A 804 -28.05 6.95 23.91
N ALA A 805 -28.75 6.59 22.81
CA ALA A 805 -28.50 7.20 21.52
C ALA A 805 -28.78 8.71 21.52
N LEU A 806 -29.84 9.15 22.20
CA LEU A 806 -30.13 10.58 22.35
C LEU A 806 -29.06 11.30 23.19
N GLU A 807 -28.59 10.68 24.27
CA GLU A 807 -27.54 11.24 25.13
C GLU A 807 -26.24 11.51 24.34
N VAL A 808 -25.83 10.56 23.47
CA VAL A 808 -24.55 10.71 22.72
C VAL A 808 -24.63 11.71 21.56
N LEU A 809 -25.84 12.02 21.06
CA LEU A 809 -25.98 13.04 20.01
C LEU A 809 -25.62 14.46 20.50
N ASP A 810 -25.67 14.71 21.79
CA ASP A 810 -25.41 16.02 22.40
C ASP A 810 -23.96 16.18 22.93
N LEU A 811 -23.13 15.16 22.72
CA LEU A 811 -21.70 15.20 23.09
C LEU A 811 -20.86 15.96 22.04
N ASP A 812 -19.67 16.37 22.44
CA ASP A 812 -18.81 17.26 21.65
C ASP A 812 -18.04 16.53 20.55
N ASP A 813 -17.52 15.33 20.82
CA ASP A 813 -16.66 14.58 19.92
C ASP A 813 -16.78 13.05 20.10
N SER A 814 -16.11 12.29 19.23
CA SER A 814 -16.10 10.83 19.28
C SER A 814 -15.45 10.27 20.55
N GLY A 815 -14.45 10.95 21.10
CA GLY A 815 -13.79 10.55 22.35
C GLY A 815 -14.75 10.62 23.54
N ALA A 816 -15.52 11.71 23.64
CA ALA A 816 -16.57 11.87 24.64
C ALA A 816 -17.68 10.80 24.48
N VAL A 817 -18.07 10.50 23.24
CA VAL A 817 -19.03 9.43 22.92
C VAL A 817 -18.50 8.09 23.41
N ARG A 818 -17.29 7.69 23.03
CA ARG A 818 -16.69 6.41 23.44
C ARG A 818 -16.56 6.31 24.96
N GLN A 819 -16.13 7.39 25.62
CA GLN A 819 -16.03 7.41 27.08
C GLN A 819 -17.40 7.26 27.75
N HIS A 820 -18.43 7.93 27.20
CA HIS A 820 -19.81 7.81 27.69
C HIS A 820 -20.34 6.39 27.52
N LEU A 821 -20.14 5.79 26.34
CA LEU A 821 -20.57 4.44 26.04
C LEU A 821 -19.93 3.41 26.98
N ARG A 822 -18.62 3.48 27.21
CA ARG A 822 -17.92 2.56 28.12
C ARG A 822 -18.53 2.60 29.52
N ARG A 823 -18.76 3.80 30.07
CA ARG A 823 -19.39 3.94 31.41
C ARG A 823 -20.81 3.39 31.49
N ARG A 824 -21.61 3.59 30.43
CA ARG A 824 -23.03 3.19 30.42
C ARG A 824 -23.24 1.74 30.03
N VAL A 825 -22.45 1.24 29.10
CA VAL A 825 -22.55 -0.14 28.61
C VAL A 825 -22.03 -1.10 29.68
N GLU A 826 -20.94 -0.77 30.37
CA GLU A 826 -20.50 -1.55 31.54
C GLU A 826 -21.58 -1.61 32.63
N ALA A 827 -22.26 -0.52 32.93
CA ALA A 827 -23.32 -0.48 33.91
C ALA A 827 -24.61 -1.19 33.48
N ALA A 828 -24.93 -1.22 32.17
CA ALA A 828 -26.20 -1.77 31.65
C ALA A 828 -26.13 -3.20 31.11
N LEU A 829 -24.93 -3.63 30.62
CA LEU A 829 -24.70 -4.94 30.04
C LEU A 829 -24.17 -5.98 31.05
N LEU A 830 -23.78 -5.56 32.27
CA LEU A 830 -23.25 -6.40 33.34
C LEU A 830 -24.08 -6.24 34.64
N PRO A 831 -25.37 -6.46 34.67
CA PRO A 831 -26.02 -6.64 35.96
C PRO A 831 -25.73 -8.08 36.45
N GLY A 832 -24.56 -8.32 37.08
CA GLY A 832 -24.28 -9.61 37.69
C GLY A 832 -22.85 -10.06 37.88
N GLU A 833 -21.84 -9.26 37.51
CA GLU A 833 -20.43 -9.62 37.76
C GLU A 833 -19.68 -8.65 38.69
N SER A 834 -20.41 -7.90 39.50
CA SER A 834 -19.83 -7.20 40.64
C SER A 834 -20.40 -7.81 41.94
N ALA A 835 -19.83 -8.91 42.39
CA ALA A 835 -19.72 -9.35 43.75
C ALA A 835 -18.48 -10.23 43.89
#